data_6b11aebe3c6d1df07d6e1237ed8efcf0
#
_entry.id   6b11aebe3c6d1df07d6e1237ed8efcf0
#
_cell.length_a   1.000
_cell.length_b   1.000
_cell.length_c   1.000
_cell.angle_alpha   90.00
_cell.angle_beta   90.00
_cell.angle_gamma   90.00
#
_symmetry.space_group_name_H-M   'P 1'
#
loop_
_entity.id
_entity.type
_entity.pdbx_description
1 polymer ?
#
loop_
_entity_poly.entity_id
_entity_poly.type
_entity_poly.pdbx_seq_one_letter_code
_entity_poly.pdbx_strand_id
1 'polypeptide(L)'
;GPGFNPQWTCSWGPLFRTFEIDYSRDRFLKDGQPFRYISGSIHYSRVPRFYWADRLLKMKMAGLNAIQTYVPWNFHEPHPGHYEFSEDRDVEYFLQLAHKLGLLVILRPGPYICAEWDMGGLPAWLLEKQSIVLRSSDPDYLAAVDRWLGVLLPKMKPLLYQNGGPIITVQVENEYGSYFACDYNYLRFLQTRFRYHLGDDVLLFTTDGAKEEFLRCGTLQGLYATVDFGVGGNITEAFLVQRKAEPKGPLINSEFYTGWLDHWGEQHWTVKTEAVVSSLSDMLARGANVNMYMFMGGTNFAYWNGANTPYAAQPTSYDYDAPLSEAGDLTEKYFAVRKVIQKFEKVPEGIIPPSTPKFAYGKVALRKLKTVEGALNILCSRGSTKSLYPLTFIQVKQYFGFVLYRTTLPEDYGNSTRLSSLPFNGVHDRAYVAIDGVPQGVLERSHVLSLNIQGKAGANLDLLVENMGRVNYGRFINDSKGLVSNMTLGSHILTNWTIFPLDTEEAVRSHLGSWAGCDDKHCAPGPSNYTLPAFYVGNFSIPSEIPDLPQDTFIQFPGWTKGQVWINGFNLGRYWPARGPQMTLFVPKHILTTSAPNNITVLELERAPCGSCGPELCAVELVDQPVIGAPVTHTPRPGSSHLMAEQRGMTDPSGF
;
A
#
# COMPACT_ATOMS: atom_id res chain seq x y z
N GLY A 1 -33.36 -69.63 12.65
CA GLY A 1 -33.62 -68.23 12.52
C GLY A 1 -32.74 -67.56 11.48
N PRO A 2 -33.25 -66.71 10.57
CA PRO A 2 -32.42 -66.11 9.51
C PRO A 2 -31.73 -64.86 10.01
N GLY A 3 -30.43 -64.78 9.75
CA GLY A 3 -29.59 -63.61 10.07
C GLY A 3 -29.86 -62.46 9.12
N PHE A 4 -30.10 -61.31 9.69
CA PHE A 4 -30.08 -60.00 9.00
C PHE A 4 -28.61 -59.60 8.79
N ASN A 5 -28.23 -59.41 7.55
CA ASN A 5 -26.97 -58.83 7.16
C ASN A 5 -27.26 -57.41 6.62
N PRO A 6 -26.94 -56.32 7.34
CA PRO A 6 -27.03 -55.00 6.76
C PRO A 6 -25.77 -54.73 5.95
N GLN A 7 -25.87 -54.85 4.64
CA GLN A 7 -24.83 -54.31 3.73
C GLN A 7 -24.93 -52.77 3.78
N TRP A 8 -24.07 -52.18 4.57
CA TRP A 8 -23.75 -50.75 4.43
C TRP A 8 -22.88 -50.57 3.21
N THR A 9 -23.45 -50.32 2.06
CA THR A 9 -22.67 -49.80 0.93
C THR A 9 -22.45 -48.30 1.16
N CYS A 10 -21.36 -47.96 1.84
CA CYS A 10 -20.79 -46.63 1.75
C CYS A 10 -20.19 -46.49 0.35
N SER A 11 -20.94 -45.90 -0.56
CA SER A 11 -20.39 -45.45 -1.82
C SER A 11 -19.61 -44.16 -1.55
N TRP A 12 -18.37 -44.27 -1.17
CA TRP A 12 -17.42 -43.20 -1.22
C TRP A 12 -16.97 -43.05 -2.68
N GLY A 13 -17.82 -42.40 -3.50
CA GLY A 13 -17.33 -41.83 -4.74
C GLY A 13 -16.38 -40.68 -4.37
N PRO A 14 -15.27 -40.50 -5.10
CA PRO A 14 -14.44 -39.32 -4.85
C PRO A 14 -15.30 -38.07 -4.98
N LEU A 15 -15.38 -37.28 -3.92
CA LEU A 15 -16.02 -35.98 -3.94
C LEU A 15 -15.19 -35.10 -4.88
N PHE A 16 -15.56 -35.06 -6.17
CA PHE A 16 -14.97 -34.13 -7.12
C PHE A 16 -15.47 -32.72 -6.80
N ARG A 17 -14.54 -31.88 -6.34
CA ARG A 17 -14.80 -30.45 -6.14
C ARG A 17 -14.60 -29.77 -7.49
N THR A 18 -15.66 -29.09 -7.97
CA THR A 18 -15.61 -28.37 -9.24
C THR A 18 -16.08 -26.94 -9.04
N PHE A 19 -15.46 -26.04 -9.77
CA PHE A 19 -15.90 -24.66 -9.89
C PHE A 19 -15.76 -24.22 -11.35
N GLU A 20 -16.87 -23.93 -12.01
CA GLU A 20 -16.90 -23.73 -13.46
C GLU A 20 -17.97 -22.71 -13.87
N ILE A 21 -17.89 -22.25 -15.11
CA ILE A 21 -18.89 -21.37 -15.72
C ILE A 21 -19.92 -22.21 -16.47
N ASP A 22 -21.18 -21.99 -16.16
CA ASP A 22 -22.32 -22.43 -16.95
C ASP A 22 -22.68 -21.32 -17.96
N TYR A 23 -22.10 -21.43 -19.16
CA TYR A 23 -22.31 -20.42 -20.21
C TYR A 23 -23.76 -20.40 -20.72
N SER A 24 -24.49 -21.50 -20.62
CA SER A 24 -25.88 -21.57 -21.11
C SER A 24 -26.84 -20.77 -20.21
N ARG A 25 -26.51 -20.60 -18.94
CA ARG A 25 -27.36 -19.91 -17.97
C ARG A 25 -26.68 -18.70 -17.32
N ASP A 26 -25.53 -18.27 -17.86
CA ASP A 26 -24.82 -17.07 -17.45
C ASP A 26 -24.52 -17.02 -15.95
N ARG A 27 -23.97 -18.10 -15.40
CA ARG A 27 -23.74 -18.26 -13.96
C ARG A 27 -22.52 -19.13 -13.68
N PHE A 28 -22.10 -19.13 -12.41
CA PHE A 28 -21.15 -20.13 -11.91
C PHE A 28 -21.89 -21.39 -11.44
N LEU A 29 -21.19 -22.53 -11.53
CA LEU A 29 -21.54 -23.78 -10.87
C LEU A 29 -20.43 -24.14 -9.89
N LYS A 30 -20.82 -24.39 -8.64
CA LYS A 30 -19.93 -24.91 -7.59
C LYS A 30 -20.42 -26.31 -7.23
N ASP A 31 -19.62 -27.32 -7.48
CA ASP A 31 -19.97 -28.74 -7.30
C ASP A 31 -21.27 -29.10 -8.04
N GLY A 32 -21.43 -28.54 -9.25
CA GLY A 32 -22.60 -28.75 -10.10
C GLY A 32 -23.84 -27.95 -9.71
N GLN A 33 -23.78 -27.14 -8.66
CA GLN A 33 -24.92 -26.32 -8.21
C GLN A 33 -24.73 -24.84 -8.57
N PRO A 34 -25.81 -24.11 -8.90
CA PRO A 34 -25.73 -22.68 -9.14
C PRO A 34 -25.10 -21.96 -7.96
N PHE A 35 -24.20 -21.05 -8.29
CA PHE A 35 -23.44 -20.32 -7.28
C PHE A 35 -23.22 -18.87 -7.70
N ARG A 36 -23.34 -17.96 -6.74
CA ARG A 36 -22.95 -16.57 -6.89
C ARG A 36 -22.05 -16.18 -5.72
N TYR A 37 -20.91 -15.53 -5.98
CA TYR A 37 -20.16 -14.99 -4.88
C TYR A 37 -20.59 -13.55 -4.56
N ILE A 38 -20.57 -13.23 -3.29
CA ILE A 38 -20.58 -11.88 -2.74
C ILE A 38 -19.30 -11.77 -1.92
N SER A 39 -18.35 -10.98 -2.41
CA SER A 39 -16.97 -10.95 -1.93
C SER A 39 -16.57 -9.56 -1.48
N GLY A 40 -15.52 -9.50 -0.69
CA GLY A 40 -14.87 -8.25 -0.31
C GLY A 40 -13.36 -8.38 -0.35
N SER A 41 -12.69 -7.28 -0.72
CA SER A 41 -11.23 -7.22 -0.73
C SER A 41 -10.70 -6.86 0.65
N ILE A 42 -9.71 -7.62 1.08
CA ILE A 42 -8.86 -7.38 2.23
C ILE A 42 -7.44 -7.82 1.86
N HIS A 43 -6.44 -6.96 2.10
CA HIS A 43 -5.05 -7.26 1.79
C HIS A 43 -4.32 -7.69 3.05
N TYR A 44 -3.87 -8.94 3.11
CA TYR A 44 -3.09 -9.43 4.26
C TYR A 44 -1.82 -8.59 4.49
N SER A 45 -1.29 -7.99 3.44
CA SER A 45 -0.12 -7.10 3.51
C SER A 45 -0.38 -5.77 4.25
N ARG A 46 -1.66 -5.41 4.43
CA ARG A 46 -2.10 -4.17 5.09
C ARG A 46 -2.75 -4.39 6.46
N VAL A 47 -2.79 -5.63 6.90
CA VAL A 47 -3.39 -6.02 8.19
C VAL A 47 -2.41 -6.95 8.89
N PRO A 48 -1.98 -6.65 10.13
CA PRO A 48 -1.10 -7.57 10.85
C PRO A 48 -1.74 -8.94 11.06
N ARG A 49 -0.93 -10.00 11.00
CA ARG A 49 -1.36 -11.39 11.16
C ARG A 49 -2.26 -11.59 12.40
N PHE A 50 -1.94 -10.93 13.48
CA PHE A 50 -2.68 -10.98 14.74
C PHE A 50 -4.19 -10.72 14.57
N TYR A 51 -4.57 -9.91 13.58
CA TYR A 51 -5.95 -9.48 13.36
C TYR A 51 -6.67 -10.24 12.24
N TRP A 52 -6.00 -11.09 11.48
CA TRP A 52 -6.60 -11.74 10.30
C TRP A 52 -7.88 -12.49 10.63
N ALA A 53 -7.87 -13.29 11.71
CA ALA A 53 -9.06 -14.06 12.10
C ALA A 53 -10.25 -13.15 12.43
N ASP A 54 -10.03 -12.09 13.20
CA ASP A 54 -11.07 -11.13 13.58
C ASP A 54 -11.69 -10.45 12.34
N ARG A 55 -10.84 -9.96 11.43
CA ARG A 55 -11.29 -9.26 10.22
C ARG A 55 -12.05 -10.19 9.30
N LEU A 56 -11.52 -11.38 9.06
CA LEU A 56 -12.18 -12.39 8.21
C LEU A 56 -13.52 -12.84 8.81
N LEU A 57 -13.60 -13.02 10.11
CA LEU A 57 -14.87 -13.38 10.76
C LEU A 57 -15.91 -12.27 10.62
N LYS A 58 -15.52 -11.00 10.78
CA LYS A 58 -16.40 -9.85 10.56
C LYS A 58 -16.92 -9.83 9.12
N MET A 59 -16.07 -10.15 8.15
CA MET A 59 -16.47 -10.24 6.75
C MET A 59 -17.47 -11.38 6.53
N LYS A 60 -17.22 -12.55 7.10
CA LYS A 60 -18.15 -13.68 7.08
C LYS A 60 -19.51 -13.29 7.66
N MET A 61 -19.51 -12.64 8.81
CA MET A 61 -20.74 -12.22 9.51
C MET A 61 -21.50 -11.11 8.80
N ALA A 62 -20.86 -10.37 7.88
CA ALA A 62 -21.54 -9.43 7.00
C ALA A 62 -22.34 -10.11 5.90
N GLY A 63 -22.18 -11.43 5.71
CA GLY A 63 -22.84 -12.20 4.69
C GLY A 63 -21.97 -12.52 3.47
N LEU A 64 -20.68 -12.19 3.49
CA LEU A 64 -19.79 -12.55 2.41
C LEU A 64 -19.55 -14.07 2.40
N ASN A 65 -19.48 -14.65 1.21
CA ASN A 65 -19.10 -16.05 1.01
C ASN A 65 -17.71 -16.21 0.42
N ALA A 66 -17.07 -15.10 0.06
CA ALA A 66 -15.72 -15.07 -0.46
C ALA A 66 -14.98 -13.81 -0.02
N ILE A 67 -13.67 -13.89 -0.05
CA ILE A 67 -12.78 -12.73 0.05
C ILE A 67 -11.90 -12.65 -1.20
N GLN A 68 -11.35 -11.47 -1.44
CA GLN A 68 -10.39 -11.24 -2.51
C GLN A 68 -9.13 -10.62 -1.91
N THR A 69 -7.96 -11.12 -2.31
CA THR A 69 -6.69 -10.51 -1.92
C THR A 69 -5.72 -10.47 -3.08
N TYR A 70 -4.92 -9.42 -3.11
CA TYR A 70 -3.71 -9.36 -3.92
C TYR A 70 -2.55 -10.10 -3.25
N VAL A 71 -1.57 -10.47 -4.05
CA VAL A 71 -0.25 -10.90 -3.59
C VAL A 71 0.78 -9.90 -4.09
N PRO A 72 1.32 -9.01 -3.25
CA PRO A 72 2.34 -8.06 -3.68
C PRO A 72 3.68 -8.76 -3.85
N TRP A 73 4.20 -8.80 -5.06
CA TRP A 73 5.49 -9.44 -5.35
C TRP A 73 6.64 -8.84 -4.56
N ASN A 74 6.73 -7.50 -4.49
CA ASN A 74 7.81 -6.81 -3.76
C ASN A 74 7.76 -7.01 -2.24
N PHE A 75 6.61 -7.42 -1.70
CA PHE A 75 6.46 -7.78 -0.29
C PHE A 75 7.15 -9.09 0.05
N HIS A 76 7.20 -10.00 -0.92
CA HIS A 76 7.72 -11.37 -0.75
C HIS A 76 9.13 -11.56 -1.31
N GLU A 77 9.55 -10.76 -2.29
CA GLU A 77 10.90 -10.82 -2.87
C GLU A 77 11.55 -9.42 -2.80
N PRO A 78 11.94 -8.97 -1.59
CA PRO A 78 12.51 -7.63 -1.40
C PRO A 78 13.88 -7.45 -2.06
N HIS A 79 14.61 -8.55 -2.25
CA HIS A 79 15.87 -8.61 -3.01
C HIS A 79 15.81 -9.77 -3.99
N PRO A 80 16.48 -9.70 -5.15
CA PRO A 80 16.44 -10.77 -6.14
C PRO A 80 16.81 -12.13 -5.53
N GLY A 81 15.91 -13.11 -5.65
CA GLY A 81 16.12 -14.46 -5.14
C GLY A 81 15.93 -14.62 -3.63
N HIS A 82 15.56 -13.59 -2.93
CA HIS A 82 15.32 -13.59 -1.48
C HIS A 82 13.83 -13.56 -1.19
N TYR A 83 13.28 -14.67 -0.72
CA TYR A 83 11.82 -14.80 -0.55
C TYR A 83 11.44 -14.83 0.92
N GLU A 84 10.39 -14.09 1.28
CA GLU A 84 9.85 -14.01 2.63
C GLU A 84 8.36 -14.35 2.63
N PHE A 85 8.01 -15.43 3.37
CA PHE A 85 6.64 -15.95 3.50
C PHE A 85 6.26 -16.26 4.95
N SER A 86 6.94 -15.66 5.91
CA SER A 86 6.68 -15.88 7.35
C SER A 86 5.95 -14.71 7.98
N GLU A 87 5.32 -14.95 9.14
CA GLU A 87 4.63 -13.96 9.96
C GLU A 87 3.57 -13.17 9.15
N ASP A 88 3.67 -11.86 9.06
CA ASP A 88 2.72 -11.01 8.31
C ASP A 88 2.77 -11.26 6.79
N ARG A 89 3.76 -11.99 6.31
CA ARG A 89 3.95 -12.35 4.89
C ARG A 89 3.52 -13.78 4.56
N ASP A 90 2.91 -14.49 5.51
CA ASP A 90 2.45 -15.86 5.34
C ASP A 90 1.08 -15.91 4.64
N VAL A 91 1.10 -15.75 3.33
CA VAL A 91 -0.11 -15.76 2.50
C VAL A 91 -0.82 -17.12 2.55
N GLU A 92 -0.07 -18.22 2.62
CA GLU A 92 -0.66 -19.57 2.71
C GLU A 92 -1.52 -19.70 3.98
N TYR A 93 -1.00 -19.26 5.11
CA TYR A 93 -1.75 -19.28 6.37
C TYR A 93 -3.00 -18.38 6.30
N PHE A 94 -2.87 -17.18 5.71
CA PHE A 94 -4.02 -16.28 5.53
C PHE A 94 -5.14 -16.95 4.74
N LEU A 95 -4.80 -17.63 3.64
CA LEU A 95 -5.79 -18.34 2.81
C LEU A 95 -6.37 -19.57 3.51
N GLN A 96 -5.57 -20.32 4.25
CA GLN A 96 -6.03 -21.43 5.07
C GLN A 96 -6.99 -20.96 6.16
N LEU A 97 -6.72 -19.80 6.76
CA LEU A 97 -7.58 -19.20 7.78
C LEU A 97 -8.93 -18.79 7.19
N ALA A 98 -8.95 -18.19 6.00
CA ALA A 98 -10.18 -17.89 5.27
C ALA A 98 -10.98 -19.16 5.02
N HIS A 99 -10.34 -20.22 4.58
CA HIS A 99 -10.96 -21.54 4.37
C HIS A 99 -11.57 -22.09 5.65
N LYS A 100 -10.83 -22.06 6.74
CA LYS A 100 -11.29 -22.53 8.06
C LYS A 100 -12.54 -21.79 8.52
N LEU A 101 -12.67 -20.50 8.20
CA LEU A 101 -13.81 -19.68 8.54
C LEU A 101 -14.97 -19.80 7.54
N GLY A 102 -14.86 -20.68 6.55
CA GLY A 102 -15.91 -20.93 5.56
C GLY A 102 -15.99 -19.88 4.46
N LEU A 103 -14.88 -19.19 4.19
CA LEU A 103 -14.77 -18.20 3.11
C LEU A 103 -14.03 -18.79 1.92
N LEU A 104 -14.56 -18.61 0.73
CA LEU A 104 -13.88 -18.87 -0.51
C LEU A 104 -12.93 -17.71 -0.84
N VAL A 105 -11.98 -17.93 -1.76
CA VAL A 105 -10.97 -16.94 -2.09
C VAL A 105 -10.94 -16.69 -3.59
N ILE A 106 -10.93 -15.41 -3.95
CA ILE A 106 -10.58 -14.92 -5.27
C ILE A 106 -9.15 -14.40 -5.17
N LEU A 107 -8.21 -15.08 -5.82
CA LEU A 107 -6.79 -14.75 -5.74
C LEU A 107 -6.38 -13.84 -6.88
N ARG A 108 -5.63 -12.79 -6.56
CA ARG A 108 -5.10 -11.82 -7.54
C ARG A 108 -3.57 -11.72 -7.41
N PRO A 109 -2.82 -12.71 -7.96
CA PRO A 109 -1.38 -12.77 -7.75
C PRO A 109 -0.55 -11.85 -8.64
N GLY A 110 -1.17 -11.09 -9.52
CA GLY A 110 -0.49 -10.16 -10.40
C GLY A 110 0.08 -10.79 -11.66
N PRO A 111 1.37 -10.52 -11.99
CA PRO A 111 2.45 -9.97 -11.15
C PRO A 111 2.34 -8.50 -10.75
N TYR A 112 1.67 -7.67 -11.55
CA TYR A 112 1.34 -6.29 -11.22
C TYR A 112 -0.05 -6.22 -10.60
N ILE A 113 -0.19 -5.46 -9.51
CA ILE A 113 -1.44 -5.40 -8.74
C ILE A 113 -2.05 -4.00 -8.59
N CYS A 114 -1.38 -2.94 -8.98
CA CYS A 114 -1.81 -1.57 -8.73
C CYS A 114 -1.93 -1.29 -7.21
N ALA A 115 -3.14 -1.29 -6.67
CA ALA A 115 -3.51 -1.35 -5.25
C ALA A 115 -3.03 -0.17 -4.40
N GLU A 116 -2.60 0.94 -4.97
CA GLU A 116 -1.97 2.05 -4.23
C GLU A 116 -0.82 1.56 -3.34
N TRP A 117 -0.20 0.47 -3.75
CA TRP A 117 0.96 -0.15 -3.16
C TRP A 117 2.20 0.23 -3.96
N ASP A 118 3.34 0.36 -3.29
CA ASP A 118 4.59 0.77 -3.93
C ASP A 118 4.85 0.05 -5.25
N MET A 119 5.04 0.81 -6.32
CA MET A 119 5.33 0.30 -7.67
C MET A 119 4.30 -0.70 -8.21
N GLY A 120 3.04 -0.64 -7.72
CA GLY A 120 2.01 -1.60 -8.12
C GLY A 120 2.36 -3.05 -7.78
N GLY A 121 3.15 -3.25 -6.74
CA GLY A 121 3.60 -4.56 -6.27
C GLY A 121 4.84 -5.10 -6.98
N LEU A 122 5.31 -4.46 -8.06
CA LEU A 122 6.53 -4.89 -8.74
C LEU A 122 7.76 -4.53 -7.91
N PRO A 123 8.78 -5.40 -7.84
CA PRO A 123 10.00 -5.08 -7.10
C PRO A 123 10.80 -3.95 -7.71
N ALA A 124 11.28 -3.04 -6.87
CA ALA A 124 12.08 -1.91 -7.31
C ALA A 124 13.41 -2.33 -7.98
N TRP A 125 13.97 -3.47 -7.58
CA TRP A 125 15.21 -3.98 -8.16
C TRP A 125 15.09 -4.36 -9.65
N LEU A 126 13.88 -4.47 -10.19
CA LEU A 126 13.68 -4.58 -11.64
C LEU A 126 14.24 -3.37 -12.40
N LEU A 127 14.28 -2.21 -11.75
CA LEU A 127 14.79 -0.97 -12.34
C LEU A 127 16.33 -0.90 -12.42
N GLU A 128 17.05 -1.92 -11.96
CA GLU A 128 18.51 -2.01 -12.14
C GLU A 128 18.88 -1.98 -13.62
N LYS A 129 18.05 -2.56 -14.47
CA LYS A 129 18.13 -2.36 -15.90
C LYS A 129 17.29 -1.14 -16.26
N GLN A 130 17.94 -0.01 -16.53
CA GLN A 130 17.28 1.26 -16.80
C GLN A 130 16.33 1.22 -18.01
N SER A 131 16.64 0.40 -19.02
CA SER A 131 15.83 0.25 -20.23
C SER A 131 14.71 -0.78 -20.12
N ILE A 132 14.49 -1.36 -18.95
CA ILE A 132 13.46 -2.39 -18.76
C ILE A 132 12.07 -1.82 -19.07
N VAL A 133 11.29 -2.56 -19.85
CA VAL A 133 9.88 -2.25 -20.12
C VAL A 133 9.02 -3.16 -19.27
N LEU A 134 8.48 -2.62 -18.21
CA LEU A 134 7.61 -3.37 -17.29
C LEU A 134 6.29 -3.71 -17.95
N ARG A 135 5.67 -4.80 -17.53
CA ARG A 135 4.36 -5.27 -18.01
C ARG A 135 4.36 -5.42 -19.55
N SER A 136 5.39 -6.08 -20.05
CA SER A 136 5.59 -6.32 -21.49
C SER A 136 6.33 -7.64 -21.69
N SER A 137 6.59 -7.99 -22.95
CA SER A 137 7.42 -9.14 -23.32
C SER A 137 8.93 -8.85 -23.32
N ASP A 138 9.36 -7.79 -22.63
CA ASP A 138 10.79 -7.54 -22.37
C ASP A 138 11.39 -8.81 -21.76
N PRO A 139 12.46 -9.40 -22.34
CA PRO A 139 13.02 -10.67 -21.88
C PRO A 139 13.47 -10.65 -20.42
N ASP A 140 14.02 -9.55 -19.93
CA ASP A 140 14.49 -9.44 -18.55
C ASP A 140 13.32 -9.35 -17.57
N TYR A 141 12.26 -8.66 -17.95
CA TYR A 141 11.03 -8.63 -17.16
C TYR A 141 10.38 -10.02 -17.10
N LEU A 142 10.23 -10.68 -18.26
CA LEU A 142 9.64 -12.02 -18.31
C LEU A 142 10.46 -13.03 -17.52
N ALA A 143 11.78 -12.95 -17.56
CA ALA A 143 12.64 -13.85 -16.77
C ALA A 143 12.42 -13.69 -15.27
N ALA A 144 12.30 -12.45 -14.80
CA ALA A 144 12.03 -12.18 -13.38
C ALA A 144 10.63 -12.65 -12.98
N VAL A 145 9.62 -12.39 -13.80
CA VAL A 145 8.24 -12.85 -13.59
C VAL A 145 8.17 -14.38 -13.54
N ASP A 146 8.87 -15.05 -14.46
CA ASP A 146 8.89 -16.51 -14.51
C ASP A 146 9.46 -17.12 -13.23
N ARG A 147 10.55 -16.58 -12.72
CA ARG A 147 11.12 -17.02 -11.43
C ARG A 147 10.13 -16.80 -10.28
N TRP A 148 9.52 -15.62 -10.22
CA TRP A 148 8.55 -15.31 -9.17
C TRP A 148 7.33 -16.22 -9.21
N LEU A 149 6.71 -16.38 -10.37
CA LEU A 149 5.54 -17.26 -10.52
C LEU A 149 5.89 -18.72 -10.22
N GLY A 150 7.13 -19.15 -10.53
CA GLY A 150 7.64 -20.49 -10.19
C GLY A 150 7.81 -20.71 -8.69
N VAL A 151 7.90 -19.65 -7.89
CA VAL A 151 7.91 -19.73 -6.42
C VAL A 151 6.49 -19.63 -5.87
N LEU A 152 5.70 -18.65 -6.31
CA LEU A 152 4.38 -18.37 -5.75
C LEU A 152 3.34 -19.42 -6.13
N LEU A 153 3.18 -19.70 -7.43
CA LEU A 153 2.03 -20.49 -7.91
C LEU A 153 2.06 -21.95 -7.41
N PRO A 154 3.22 -22.63 -7.28
CA PRO A 154 3.24 -23.95 -6.65
C PRO A 154 2.75 -23.96 -5.20
N LYS A 155 2.90 -22.85 -4.46
CA LYS A 155 2.33 -22.68 -3.11
C LYS A 155 0.82 -22.55 -3.14
N MET A 156 0.28 -21.94 -4.19
CA MET A 156 -1.16 -21.70 -4.35
C MET A 156 -1.90 -22.93 -4.88
N LYS A 157 -1.25 -23.77 -5.66
CA LYS A 157 -1.88 -24.95 -6.27
C LYS A 157 -2.60 -25.87 -5.27
N PRO A 158 -2.02 -26.25 -4.13
CA PRO A 158 -2.72 -27.07 -3.14
C PRO A 158 -3.97 -26.38 -2.54
N LEU A 159 -4.03 -25.04 -2.61
CA LEU A 159 -5.11 -24.22 -2.08
C LEU A 159 -6.22 -23.96 -3.09
N LEU A 160 -6.09 -24.44 -4.32
CA LEU A 160 -7.16 -24.37 -5.30
C LEU A 160 -8.38 -25.17 -4.84
N TYR A 161 -9.57 -24.71 -5.17
CA TYR A 161 -10.82 -25.38 -4.80
C TYR A 161 -10.86 -26.85 -5.25
N GLN A 162 -10.40 -27.12 -6.46
CA GLN A 162 -10.32 -28.47 -7.03
C GLN A 162 -9.37 -29.39 -6.23
N ASN A 163 -8.42 -28.83 -5.51
CA ASN A 163 -7.43 -29.57 -4.71
C ASN A 163 -7.74 -29.56 -3.21
N GLY A 164 -8.95 -29.10 -2.82
CA GLY A 164 -9.39 -29.10 -1.44
C GLY A 164 -9.26 -27.78 -0.70
N GLY A 165 -8.74 -26.72 -1.35
CA GLY A 165 -8.57 -25.40 -0.78
C GLY A 165 -9.74 -24.44 -1.07
N PRO A 166 -9.59 -23.16 -0.70
CA PRO A 166 -10.64 -22.17 -0.85
C PRO A 166 -10.63 -21.39 -2.15
N ILE A 167 -9.56 -21.47 -2.96
CA ILE A 167 -9.37 -20.61 -4.14
C ILE A 167 -10.28 -21.06 -5.29
N ILE A 168 -11.28 -20.26 -5.64
CA ILE A 168 -12.24 -20.58 -6.71
C ILE A 168 -11.85 -20.00 -8.07
N THR A 169 -11.27 -18.79 -8.09
CA THR A 169 -10.84 -18.14 -9.32
C THR A 169 -9.52 -17.41 -9.09
N VAL A 170 -8.74 -17.24 -10.16
CA VAL A 170 -7.43 -16.57 -10.13
C VAL A 170 -7.37 -15.54 -11.23
N GLN A 171 -7.08 -14.29 -10.86
CA GLN A 171 -6.91 -13.20 -11.81
C GLN A 171 -5.49 -13.19 -12.38
N VAL A 172 -5.38 -12.94 -13.67
CA VAL A 172 -4.11 -12.75 -14.38
C VAL A 172 -3.92 -11.26 -14.63
N GLU A 173 -2.78 -10.69 -14.23
CA GLU A 173 -2.46 -9.26 -14.35
C GLU A 173 -3.46 -8.36 -13.60
N ASN A 174 -3.50 -7.08 -13.85
CA ASN A 174 -4.51 -6.18 -13.30
C ASN A 174 -4.73 -4.98 -14.19
N GLU A 175 -5.96 -4.79 -14.66
CA GLU A 175 -6.37 -3.65 -15.48
C GLU A 175 -5.38 -3.38 -16.63
N TYR A 176 -4.93 -4.45 -17.29
CA TYR A 176 -3.91 -4.35 -18.33
C TYR A 176 -4.38 -3.53 -19.53
N GLY A 177 -5.68 -3.45 -19.75
CA GLY A 177 -6.26 -2.68 -20.85
C GLY A 177 -6.01 -1.17 -20.77
N SER A 178 -5.73 -0.65 -19.59
CA SER A 178 -5.39 0.75 -19.38
C SER A 178 -3.88 1.04 -19.43
N TYR A 179 -3.06 0.00 -19.66
CA TYR A 179 -1.60 0.15 -19.76
C TYR A 179 -1.16 0.31 -21.21
N PHE A 180 -0.22 1.22 -21.46
CA PHE A 180 0.15 1.66 -22.80
C PHE A 180 0.72 0.56 -23.70
N ALA A 181 1.36 -0.46 -23.15
CA ALA A 181 2.10 -1.46 -23.93
C ALA A 181 1.22 -2.33 -24.82
N CYS A 182 -0.01 -2.63 -24.37
CA CYS A 182 -0.97 -3.47 -25.10
C CYS A 182 -0.31 -4.72 -25.73
N ASP A 183 0.50 -5.43 -24.95
CA ASP A 183 1.35 -6.53 -25.41
C ASP A 183 0.67 -7.87 -25.19
N TYR A 184 0.02 -8.41 -26.23
CA TYR A 184 -0.67 -9.70 -26.12
C TYR A 184 0.29 -10.87 -25.88
N ASN A 185 1.55 -10.76 -26.32
CA ASN A 185 2.54 -11.81 -26.03
C ASN A 185 2.85 -11.91 -24.55
N TYR A 186 2.83 -10.80 -23.83
CA TYR A 186 2.93 -10.78 -22.37
C TYR A 186 1.74 -11.50 -21.72
N LEU A 187 0.52 -11.19 -22.13
CA LEU A 187 -0.68 -11.85 -21.58
C LEU A 187 -0.68 -13.36 -21.88
N ARG A 188 -0.26 -13.74 -23.10
CA ARG A 188 -0.14 -15.17 -23.46
C ARG A 188 0.93 -15.87 -22.63
N PHE A 189 2.05 -15.21 -22.39
CA PHE A 189 3.09 -15.73 -21.50
C PHE A 189 2.53 -15.99 -20.10
N LEU A 190 1.82 -15.03 -19.52
CA LEU A 190 1.20 -15.19 -18.20
C LEU A 190 0.19 -16.34 -18.20
N GLN A 191 -0.70 -16.40 -19.17
CA GLN A 191 -1.68 -17.48 -19.29
C GLN A 191 -0.99 -18.84 -19.32
N THR A 192 0.05 -18.99 -20.11
CA THR A 192 0.83 -20.24 -20.21
C THR A 192 1.47 -20.60 -18.90
N ARG A 193 2.09 -19.64 -18.20
CA ARG A 193 2.76 -19.90 -16.92
C ARG A 193 1.75 -20.20 -15.80
N PHE A 194 0.64 -19.52 -15.75
CA PHE A 194 -0.43 -19.80 -14.79
C PHE A 194 -0.97 -21.24 -15.01
N ARG A 195 -1.25 -21.62 -16.25
CA ARG A 195 -1.72 -22.97 -16.57
C ARG A 195 -0.68 -24.05 -16.24
N TYR A 196 0.58 -23.78 -16.53
CA TYR A 196 1.67 -24.71 -16.22
C TYR A 196 1.74 -25.03 -14.73
N HIS A 197 1.62 -24.02 -13.86
CA HIS A 197 1.75 -24.21 -12.42
C HIS A 197 0.44 -24.62 -11.74
N LEU A 198 -0.69 -24.13 -12.19
CA LEU A 198 -1.99 -24.33 -11.52
C LEU A 198 -2.84 -25.43 -12.17
N GLY A 199 -2.57 -25.80 -13.41
CA GLY A 199 -3.36 -26.76 -14.15
C GLY A 199 -4.46 -26.10 -14.99
N ASP A 200 -5.28 -26.96 -15.64
CA ASP A 200 -6.28 -26.51 -16.61
C ASP A 200 -7.68 -26.30 -16.02
N ASP A 201 -7.91 -26.74 -14.79
CA ASP A 201 -9.25 -26.78 -14.19
C ASP A 201 -9.65 -25.49 -13.46
N VAL A 202 -8.67 -24.67 -13.05
CA VAL A 202 -8.95 -23.40 -12.36
C VAL A 202 -9.44 -22.34 -13.33
N LEU A 203 -10.46 -21.55 -12.94
CA LEU A 203 -10.91 -20.42 -13.71
C LEU A 203 -9.91 -19.26 -13.59
N LEU A 204 -9.40 -18.84 -14.75
CA LEU A 204 -8.57 -17.64 -14.88
C LEU A 204 -9.42 -16.50 -15.44
N PHE A 205 -9.29 -15.32 -14.88
CA PHE A 205 -10.03 -14.15 -15.32
C PHE A 205 -9.16 -12.91 -15.38
N THR A 206 -9.67 -11.88 -16.03
CA THR A 206 -9.10 -10.53 -16.06
C THR A 206 -10.13 -9.51 -15.60
N THR A 207 -9.69 -8.35 -15.14
CA THR A 207 -10.58 -7.23 -14.91
C THR A 207 -10.03 -5.97 -15.56
N ASP A 208 -10.93 -5.12 -16.05
CA ASP A 208 -10.64 -3.81 -16.60
C ASP A 208 -11.80 -2.86 -16.28
N GLY A 209 -11.53 -1.57 -16.26
CA GLY A 209 -12.57 -0.55 -16.18
C GLY A 209 -13.61 -0.77 -17.27
N ALA A 210 -14.86 -0.44 -16.99
CA ALA A 210 -16.01 -0.73 -17.85
C ALA A 210 -16.06 0.18 -19.08
N LYS A 211 -15.03 0.12 -19.92
CA LYS A 211 -14.91 0.82 -21.21
C LYS A 211 -14.40 -0.15 -22.25
N GLU A 212 -14.98 -0.11 -23.45
CA GLU A 212 -14.57 -1.00 -24.55
C GLU A 212 -13.08 -0.91 -24.88
N GLU A 213 -12.52 0.29 -24.85
CA GLU A 213 -11.10 0.53 -25.12
C GLU A 213 -10.19 -0.19 -24.14
N PHE A 214 -10.60 -0.35 -22.87
CA PHE A 214 -9.83 -1.08 -21.86
C PHE A 214 -9.91 -2.58 -22.08
N LEU A 215 -11.07 -3.11 -22.42
CA LEU A 215 -11.21 -4.53 -22.68
C LEU A 215 -10.48 -4.98 -23.95
N ARG A 216 -10.22 -4.06 -24.87
CA ARG A 216 -9.48 -4.39 -26.12
C ARG A 216 -8.08 -4.91 -25.84
N CYS A 217 -7.31 -4.21 -25.01
CA CYS A 217 -5.93 -4.61 -24.67
C CYS A 217 -5.86 -5.46 -23.40
N GLY A 218 -6.91 -5.47 -22.58
CA GLY A 218 -6.93 -6.15 -21.28
C GLY A 218 -7.41 -7.60 -21.33
N THR A 219 -7.96 -8.06 -22.43
CA THR A 219 -8.58 -9.38 -22.54
C THR A 219 -7.80 -10.33 -23.44
N LEU A 220 -7.94 -11.61 -23.18
CA LEU A 220 -7.35 -12.67 -23.99
C LEU A 220 -8.27 -13.88 -23.96
N GLN A 221 -8.41 -14.57 -25.11
CA GLN A 221 -9.18 -15.80 -25.17
C GLN A 221 -8.63 -16.84 -24.16
N GLY A 222 -9.53 -17.44 -23.39
CA GLY A 222 -9.16 -18.38 -22.33
C GLY A 222 -9.03 -17.74 -20.95
N LEU A 223 -9.09 -16.41 -20.86
CA LEU A 223 -9.21 -15.65 -19.62
C LEU A 223 -10.59 -15.00 -19.64
N TYR A 224 -11.41 -15.29 -18.62
CA TYR A 224 -12.77 -14.75 -18.56
C TYR A 224 -12.73 -13.26 -18.22
N ALA A 225 -13.24 -12.41 -19.13
CA ALA A 225 -13.21 -10.97 -18.93
C ALA A 225 -14.29 -10.52 -17.95
N THR A 226 -13.87 -9.69 -16.98
CA THR A 226 -14.76 -9.02 -16.04
C THR A 226 -14.56 -7.51 -16.10
N VAL A 227 -15.44 -6.75 -15.46
CA VAL A 227 -15.35 -5.30 -15.39
C VAL A 227 -15.23 -4.83 -13.94
N ASP A 228 -14.72 -3.63 -13.75
CA ASP A 228 -14.73 -2.94 -12.47
C ASP A 228 -15.30 -1.54 -12.64
N PHE A 229 -16.13 -1.12 -11.68
CA PHE A 229 -16.75 0.20 -11.64
C PHE A 229 -17.32 0.50 -10.25
N GLY A 230 -17.42 1.80 -9.94
CA GLY A 230 -17.96 2.28 -8.67
C GLY A 230 -19.43 2.65 -8.71
N VAL A 231 -19.84 3.46 -7.75
CA VAL A 231 -21.19 4.05 -7.66
C VAL A 231 -21.35 5.19 -8.69
N GLY A 232 -22.60 5.58 -8.95
CA GLY A 232 -22.91 6.79 -9.74
C GLY A 232 -22.91 6.61 -11.26
N GLY A 233 -22.47 5.44 -11.77
CA GLY A 233 -22.52 5.13 -13.19
C GLY A 233 -23.78 4.35 -13.59
N ASN A 234 -23.93 4.14 -14.89
CA ASN A 234 -25.00 3.29 -15.44
C ASN A 234 -24.57 1.82 -15.38
N ILE A 235 -25.15 1.07 -14.47
CA ILE A 235 -24.82 -0.36 -14.25
C ILE A 235 -25.13 -1.18 -15.51
N THR A 236 -26.23 -0.89 -16.20
CA THR A 236 -26.59 -1.57 -17.45
C THR A 236 -25.51 -1.40 -18.51
N GLU A 237 -25.03 -0.17 -18.71
CA GLU A 237 -23.94 0.11 -19.68
C GLU A 237 -22.64 -0.58 -19.30
N ALA A 238 -22.29 -0.58 -18.02
CA ALA A 238 -21.07 -1.23 -17.53
C ALA A 238 -21.10 -2.74 -17.84
N PHE A 239 -22.19 -3.42 -17.56
CA PHE A 239 -22.31 -4.85 -17.86
C PHE A 239 -22.49 -5.14 -19.35
N LEU A 240 -23.03 -4.20 -20.15
CA LEU A 240 -23.02 -4.33 -21.60
C LEU A 240 -21.61 -4.33 -22.17
N VAL A 241 -20.70 -3.57 -21.60
CA VAL A 241 -19.27 -3.61 -21.98
C VAL A 241 -18.70 -5.00 -21.74
N GLN A 242 -18.97 -5.60 -20.58
CA GLN A 242 -18.55 -6.99 -20.32
C GLN A 242 -19.17 -7.96 -21.33
N ARG A 243 -20.45 -7.82 -21.65
CA ARG A 243 -21.15 -8.70 -22.61
C ARG A 243 -20.56 -8.62 -24.03
N LYS A 244 -19.96 -7.52 -24.42
CA LYS A 244 -19.27 -7.43 -25.71
C LYS A 244 -18.02 -8.32 -25.76
N ALA A 245 -17.31 -8.44 -24.64
CA ALA A 245 -16.16 -9.34 -24.53
C ALA A 245 -16.58 -10.79 -24.22
N GLU A 246 -17.60 -10.94 -23.37
CA GLU A 246 -18.13 -12.24 -22.93
C GLU A 246 -19.64 -12.28 -23.16
N PRO A 247 -20.09 -12.71 -24.38
CA PRO A 247 -21.51 -12.77 -24.69
C PRO A 247 -22.30 -13.70 -23.76
N LYS A 248 -21.64 -14.69 -23.19
CA LYS A 248 -22.19 -15.69 -22.27
C LYS A 248 -21.34 -15.79 -21.03
N GLY A 249 -21.95 -16.19 -19.92
CA GLY A 249 -21.31 -16.39 -18.64
C GLY A 249 -21.79 -15.40 -17.58
N PRO A 250 -21.29 -15.50 -16.34
CA PRO A 250 -21.73 -14.65 -15.24
C PRO A 250 -21.35 -13.19 -15.41
N LEU A 251 -22.24 -12.29 -15.02
CA LEU A 251 -21.92 -10.89 -14.83
C LEU A 251 -21.06 -10.74 -13.58
N ILE A 252 -19.96 -10.01 -13.70
CA ILE A 252 -19.01 -9.83 -12.58
C ILE A 252 -18.51 -8.39 -12.53
N ASN A 253 -18.72 -7.74 -11.39
CA ASN A 253 -17.97 -6.55 -11.01
C ASN A 253 -16.86 -6.97 -10.05
N SER A 254 -15.62 -7.01 -10.52
CA SER A 254 -14.47 -7.51 -9.76
C SER A 254 -13.92 -6.50 -8.76
N GLU A 255 -14.23 -5.21 -8.93
CA GLU A 255 -13.86 -4.15 -7.99
C GLU A 255 -14.99 -3.13 -7.95
N PHE A 256 -15.94 -3.36 -7.05
CA PHE A 256 -16.98 -2.38 -6.77
C PHE A 256 -16.53 -1.49 -5.61
N TYR A 257 -16.36 -0.19 -5.86
CA TYR A 257 -15.72 0.73 -4.94
C TYR A 257 -16.66 1.20 -3.84
N THR A 258 -16.35 0.82 -2.59
CA THR A 258 -17.11 1.19 -1.39
C THR A 258 -16.72 2.55 -0.83
N GLY A 259 -15.59 3.04 -1.22
CA GLY A 259 -14.98 4.31 -0.86
C GLY A 259 -13.92 4.66 -1.90
N TRP A 260 -12.84 5.33 -1.47
CA TRP A 260 -11.74 5.68 -2.38
C TRP A 260 -10.44 5.90 -1.61
N LEU A 261 -9.35 5.94 -2.36
CA LEU A 261 -8.01 6.20 -1.85
C LEU A 261 -7.80 7.70 -1.56
N ASP A 262 -6.92 8.00 -0.62
CA ASP A 262 -6.51 9.36 -0.28
C ASP A 262 -5.12 9.70 -0.83
N HIS A 263 -4.78 10.98 -0.80
CA HIS A 263 -3.43 11.49 -1.01
C HIS A 263 -3.09 12.51 0.08
N TRP A 264 -1.80 12.57 0.44
CA TRP A 264 -1.33 13.65 1.29
C TRP A 264 -1.63 15.01 0.64
N GLY A 265 -2.23 15.92 1.42
CA GLY A 265 -2.57 17.26 0.97
C GLY A 265 -3.94 17.40 0.30
N GLU A 266 -4.66 16.31 0.12
CA GLU A 266 -6.03 16.30 -0.41
C GLU A 266 -7.03 15.96 0.69
N GLN A 267 -8.31 16.25 0.44
CA GLN A 267 -9.38 15.87 1.37
C GLN A 267 -9.53 14.35 1.43
N HIS A 268 -9.95 13.86 2.59
CA HIS A 268 -10.34 12.45 2.74
C HIS A 268 -11.54 12.14 1.85
N TRP A 269 -11.40 11.12 1.01
CA TRP A 269 -12.47 10.64 0.14
C TRP A 269 -13.48 9.81 0.92
N THR A 270 -14.75 10.11 0.72
CA THR A 270 -15.88 9.34 1.27
C THR A 270 -16.88 9.06 0.17
N VAL A 271 -17.52 7.91 0.26
CA VAL A 271 -18.64 7.53 -0.61
C VAL A 271 -19.85 7.30 0.28
N LYS A 272 -20.96 7.94 -0.06
CA LYS A 272 -22.19 7.83 0.74
C LYS A 272 -22.65 6.39 0.85
N THR A 273 -23.02 5.98 2.05
CA THR A 273 -23.53 4.64 2.34
C THR A 273 -24.73 4.30 1.45
N GLU A 274 -25.65 5.25 1.25
CA GLU A 274 -26.85 5.07 0.42
C GLU A 274 -26.49 4.77 -1.04
N ALA A 275 -25.46 5.41 -1.58
CA ALA A 275 -25.00 5.16 -2.95
C ALA A 275 -24.42 3.75 -3.09
N VAL A 276 -23.63 3.32 -2.11
CA VAL A 276 -23.04 1.97 -2.09
C VAL A 276 -24.13 0.90 -2.05
N VAL A 277 -25.08 1.02 -1.12
CA VAL A 277 -26.12 -0.01 -0.96
C VAL A 277 -27.09 -0.03 -2.11
N SER A 278 -27.39 1.12 -2.71
CA SER A 278 -28.25 1.21 -3.90
C SER A 278 -27.61 0.48 -5.09
N SER A 279 -26.35 0.74 -5.38
CA SER A 279 -25.63 0.07 -6.47
C SER A 279 -25.45 -1.43 -6.20
N LEU A 280 -25.10 -1.80 -4.98
CA LEU A 280 -24.95 -3.21 -4.60
C LEU A 280 -26.27 -3.96 -4.78
N SER A 281 -27.37 -3.41 -4.29
CA SER A 281 -28.72 -4.00 -4.42
C SER A 281 -29.11 -4.19 -5.89
N ASP A 282 -28.85 -3.19 -6.74
CA ASP A 282 -29.14 -3.27 -8.18
C ASP A 282 -28.33 -4.39 -8.84
N MET A 283 -27.01 -4.45 -8.60
CA MET A 283 -26.17 -5.50 -9.17
C MET A 283 -26.61 -6.90 -8.72
N LEU A 284 -26.89 -7.08 -7.43
CA LEU A 284 -27.35 -8.37 -6.90
C LEU A 284 -28.71 -8.78 -7.46
N ALA A 285 -29.62 -7.82 -7.67
CA ALA A 285 -30.92 -8.07 -8.29
C ALA A 285 -30.79 -8.53 -9.76
N ARG A 286 -29.72 -8.17 -10.45
CA ARG A 286 -29.39 -8.65 -11.80
C ARG A 286 -28.73 -10.04 -11.81
N GLY A 287 -28.50 -10.64 -10.65
CA GLY A 287 -27.78 -11.90 -10.53
C GLY A 287 -26.27 -11.79 -10.63
N ALA A 288 -25.71 -10.58 -10.60
CA ALA A 288 -24.29 -10.36 -10.75
C ALA A 288 -23.48 -10.87 -9.54
N ASN A 289 -22.24 -11.25 -9.81
CA ASN A 289 -21.22 -11.51 -8.80
C ASN A 289 -20.50 -10.20 -8.52
N VAL A 290 -20.29 -9.88 -7.25
CA VAL A 290 -19.72 -8.58 -6.85
C VAL A 290 -18.62 -8.81 -5.84
N ASN A 291 -17.48 -8.18 -6.07
CA ASN A 291 -16.43 -8.02 -5.06
C ASN A 291 -16.36 -6.55 -4.64
N MET A 292 -16.54 -6.30 -3.35
CA MET A 292 -16.47 -4.95 -2.78
C MET A 292 -15.01 -4.56 -2.50
N TYR A 293 -14.50 -3.64 -3.27
CA TYR A 293 -13.15 -3.10 -3.11
C TYR A 293 -13.19 -1.71 -2.46
N MET A 294 -12.69 -1.48 -1.31
CA MET A 294 -12.24 -2.39 -0.26
C MET A 294 -13.41 -2.72 0.66
N PHE A 295 -13.44 -3.91 1.21
CA PHE A 295 -14.27 -4.19 2.38
C PHE A 295 -13.53 -3.79 3.66
N MET A 296 -12.22 -3.98 3.69
CA MET A 296 -11.29 -3.40 4.65
C MET A 296 -10.03 -2.95 3.93
N GLY A 297 -9.68 -1.67 4.04
CA GLY A 297 -8.46 -1.15 3.42
C GLY A 297 -7.20 -1.43 4.21
N GLY A 298 -7.22 -1.16 5.49
CA GLY A 298 -6.08 -1.37 6.38
C GLY A 298 -5.06 -0.24 6.35
N THR A 299 -3.79 -0.59 6.53
CA THR A 299 -2.70 0.36 6.75
C THR A 299 -1.51 0.07 5.82
N ASN A 300 -0.98 1.11 5.21
CA ASN A 300 0.30 1.06 4.51
C ASN A 300 1.43 1.26 5.54
N PHE A 301 1.76 0.20 6.27
CA PHE A 301 2.86 0.26 7.24
C PHE A 301 4.20 0.55 6.56
N ALA A 302 5.17 1.01 7.34
CA ALA A 302 6.52 1.30 6.88
C ALA A 302 6.52 2.25 5.66
N TYR A 303 6.97 1.78 4.50
CA TYR A 303 7.12 2.55 3.27
C TYR A 303 6.29 1.98 2.11
N TRP A 304 5.26 1.17 2.40
CA TRP A 304 4.58 0.37 1.39
C TRP A 304 3.56 1.12 0.54
N ASN A 305 3.19 2.36 0.91
CA ASN A 305 2.28 3.16 0.08
C ASN A 305 2.87 3.42 -1.31
N GLY A 306 2.00 3.50 -2.29
CA GLY A 306 2.36 3.96 -3.63
C GLY A 306 2.10 5.45 -3.82
N ALA A 307 2.02 5.85 -5.09
CA ALA A 307 1.71 7.22 -5.51
C ALA A 307 0.98 7.20 -6.85
N ASN A 308 0.41 8.35 -7.22
CA ASN A 308 -0.22 8.55 -8.52
C ASN A 308 0.44 9.69 -9.31
N THR A 309 0.13 9.78 -10.59
CA THR A 309 0.61 10.81 -11.50
C THR A 309 -0.54 11.79 -11.84
N PRO A 310 -0.36 13.12 -11.81
CA PRO A 310 0.82 13.86 -11.34
C PRO A 310 1.21 13.47 -9.91
N TYR A 311 2.50 13.52 -9.59
CA TYR A 311 3.00 12.85 -8.38
C TYR A 311 2.26 13.30 -7.12
N ALA A 312 1.59 12.34 -6.51
CA ALA A 312 0.87 12.50 -5.25
C ALA A 312 0.90 11.16 -4.51
N ALA A 313 1.56 11.15 -3.34
CA ALA A 313 1.72 9.94 -2.55
C ALA A 313 0.45 9.63 -1.74
N GLN A 314 0.09 8.35 -1.64
CA GLN A 314 -0.94 7.91 -0.72
C GLN A 314 -0.45 8.02 0.71
N PRO A 315 -1.35 8.31 1.67
CA PRO A 315 -0.99 8.35 3.08
C PRO A 315 -0.80 6.95 3.66
N THR A 316 -0.38 6.90 4.90
CA THR A 316 -0.23 5.66 5.66
C THR A 316 -1.57 4.94 5.84
N SER A 317 -2.64 5.67 6.09
CA SER A 317 -3.97 5.08 6.18
C SER A 317 -4.49 4.68 4.81
N TYR A 318 -4.93 3.45 4.70
CA TYR A 318 -5.71 2.96 3.56
C TYR A 318 -7.15 2.66 4.00
N ASP A 319 -7.70 3.53 4.84
CA ASP A 319 -9.05 3.38 5.39
C ASP A 319 -10.11 3.18 4.31
N TYR A 320 -9.95 3.87 3.19
CA TYR A 320 -10.78 3.74 1.98
C TYR A 320 -12.25 4.11 2.19
N ASP A 321 -12.63 4.59 3.37
CA ASP A 321 -14.04 4.73 3.79
C ASP A 321 -14.82 3.42 3.65
N ALA A 322 -14.14 2.30 3.91
CA ALA A 322 -14.63 0.95 3.72
C ALA A 322 -15.63 0.53 4.82
N PRO A 323 -16.40 -0.55 4.61
CA PRO A 323 -17.29 -1.10 5.63
C PRO A 323 -16.61 -1.45 6.95
N LEU A 324 -15.38 -1.96 6.93
CA LEU A 324 -14.52 -2.05 8.10
C LEU A 324 -13.51 -0.90 8.05
N SER A 325 -13.36 -0.16 9.14
CA SER A 325 -12.40 0.95 9.23
C SER A 325 -10.96 0.44 9.20
N GLU A 326 -10.00 1.35 9.10
CA GLU A 326 -8.57 1.00 9.14
C GLU A 326 -8.22 0.11 10.33
N ALA A 327 -8.78 0.39 11.50
CA ALA A 327 -8.58 -0.38 12.72
C ALA A 327 -9.48 -1.63 12.81
N GLY A 328 -10.22 -1.96 11.77
CA GLY A 328 -11.13 -3.12 11.74
C GLY A 328 -12.43 -2.91 12.50
N ASP A 329 -12.84 -1.68 12.73
CA ASP A 329 -14.07 -1.37 13.45
C ASP A 329 -15.28 -1.43 12.52
N LEU A 330 -16.41 -1.81 13.08
CA LEU A 330 -17.70 -1.88 12.40
C LEU A 330 -18.21 -0.45 12.14
N THR A 331 -18.59 -0.16 10.89
CA THR A 331 -19.11 1.15 10.50
C THR A 331 -20.59 1.06 10.15
N GLU A 332 -21.24 2.20 10.01
CA GLU A 332 -22.61 2.27 9.48
C GLU A 332 -22.71 1.56 8.12
N LYS A 333 -21.72 1.74 7.27
CA LYS A 333 -21.64 1.11 5.94
C LYS A 333 -21.61 -0.42 6.04
N TYR A 334 -20.91 -0.98 7.02
CA TYR A 334 -20.89 -2.42 7.30
C TYR A 334 -22.29 -2.97 7.52
N PHE A 335 -23.05 -2.36 8.42
CA PHE A 335 -24.42 -2.82 8.73
C PHE A 335 -25.38 -2.60 7.58
N ALA A 336 -25.22 -1.52 6.83
CA ALA A 336 -26.04 -1.23 5.65
C ALA A 336 -25.80 -2.25 4.53
N VAL A 337 -24.56 -2.62 4.27
CA VAL A 337 -24.17 -3.66 3.31
C VAL A 337 -24.72 -5.01 3.75
N ARG A 338 -24.56 -5.36 5.02
CA ARG A 338 -25.12 -6.61 5.57
C ARG A 338 -26.63 -6.70 5.37
N LYS A 339 -27.33 -5.61 5.60
CA LYS A 339 -28.79 -5.54 5.40
C LYS A 339 -29.20 -5.76 3.94
N VAL A 340 -28.44 -5.23 3.00
CA VAL A 340 -28.67 -5.49 1.57
C VAL A 340 -28.44 -6.97 1.25
N ILE A 341 -27.34 -7.55 1.70
CA ILE A 341 -27.02 -8.95 1.43
C ILE A 341 -28.11 -9.89 1.96
N GLN A 342 -28.68 -9.58 3.13
CA GLN A 342 -29.78 -10.35 3.73
C GLN A 342 -31.01 -10.47 2.83
N LYS A 343 -31.22 -9.54 1.91
CA LYS A 343 -32.34 -9.58 0.96
C LYS A 343 -32.15 -10.63 -0.15
N PHE A 344 -30.92 -11.05 -0.40
CA PHE A 344 -30.57 -11.93 -1.51
C PHE A 344 -30.03 -13.28 -1.06
N GLU A 345 -29.33 -13.31 0.07
CA GLU A 345 -28.68 -14.51 0.58
C GLU A 345 -28.91 -14.66 2.08
N LYS A 346 -28.79 -15.89 2.56
CA LYS A 346 -28.84 -16.15 3.99
C LYS A 346 -27.54 -15.70 4.64
N VAL A 347 -27.65 -14.77 5.58
CA VAL A 347 -26.50 -14.28 6.37
C VAL A 347 -26.30 -15.20 7.59
N PRO A 348 -25.06 -15.50 8.00
CA PRO A 348 -24.81 -16.32 9.18
C PRO A 348 -25.48 -15.77 10.44
N GLU A 349 -26.05 -16.67 11.22
CA GLU A 349 -26.59 -16.35 12.54
C GLU A 349 -25.45 -16.33 13.59
N GLY A 350 -25.61 -15.53 14.63
CA GLY A 350 -24.65 -15.44 15.70
C GLY A 350 -24.21 -14.02 15.99
N ILE A 351 -23.22 -13.92 16.88
CA ILE A 351 -22.71 -12.63 17.33
C ILE A 351 -21.62 -12.14 16.35
N ILE A 352 -21.82 -10.93 15.82
CA ILE A 352 -20.76 -10.24 15.08
C ILE A 352 -19.67 -9.85 16.08
N PRO A 353 -18.38 -10.16 15.83
CA PRO A 353 -17.31 -9.69 16.68
C PRO A 353 -17.39 -8.16 16.81
N PRO A 354 -17.30 -7.61 18.04
CA PRO A 354 -17.42 -6.17 18.24
C PRO A 354 -16.20 -5.42 17.69
N SER A 355 -16.36 -4.11 17.53
CA SER A 355 -15.22 -3.23 17.28
C SER A 355 -14.17 -3.42 18.35
N THR A 356 -12.90 -3.43 17.93
CA THR A 356 -11.78 -3.65 18.85
C THR A 356 -11.70 -2.50 19.88
N PRO A 357 -11.60 -2.79 21.19
CA PRO A 357 -11.44 -1.72 22.18
C PRO A 357 -10.19 -0.88 21.91
N LYS A 358 -10.28 0.40 22.21
CA LYS A 358 -9.19 1.36 22.08
C LYS A 358 -8.87 1.94 23.45
N PHE A 359 -7.60 2.31 23.66
CA PHE A 359 -7.17 2.94 24.89
C PHE A 359 -6.31 4.18 24.60
N ALA A 360 -6.58 5.27 25.32
CA ALA A 360 -5.79 6.49 25.24
C ALA A 360 -4.71 6.44 26.33
N TYR A 361 -3.47 6.12 25.93
CA TYR A 361 -2.35 6.08 26.89
C TYR A 361 -1.85 7.49 27.25
N GLY A 362 -2.27 8.51 26.51
CA GLY A 362 -1.98 9.90 26.82
C GLY A 362 -0.71 10.42 26.18
N LYS A 363 -0.21 11.51 26.74
CA LYS A 363 0.99 12.19 26.25
C LYS A 363 2.25 11.43 26.61
N VAL A 364 3.17 11.33 25.64
CA VAL A 364 4.49 10.75 25.83
C VAL A 364 5.54 11.77 25.46
N ALA A 365 6.44 12.08 26.41
CA ALA A 365 7.52 13.01 26.20
C ALA A 365 8.65 12.35 25.40
N LEU A 366 9.08 13.02 24.35
CA LEU A 366 10.20 12.59 23.51
C LEU A 366 11.34 13.58 23.66
N ARG A 367 12.57 13.08 23.71
CA ARG A 367 13.78 13.90 23.70
C ARG A 367 14.51 13.75 22.37
N LYS A 368 15.14 14.80 21.91
CA LYS A 368 16.01 14.75 20.72
C LYS A 368 17.22 13.87 21.04
N LEU A 369 17.48 12.93 20.15
CA LEU A 369 18.60 12.01 20.27
C LEU A 369 19.79 12.47 19.43
N LYS A 370 19.67 12.42 18.11
CA LYS A 370 20.71 12.87 17.17
C LYS A 370 20.09 13.34 15.86
N THR A 371 20.79 14.24 15.17
CA THR A 371 20.47 14.52 13.77
C THR A 371 20.85 13.33 12.89
N VAL A 372 20.28 13.26 11.70
CA VAL A 372 20.65 12.24 10.71
C VAL A 372 22.14 12.33 10.40
N GLU A 373 22.68 13.53 10.24
CA GLU A 373 24.10 13.75 10.03
C GLU A 373 24.95 13.23 11.21
N GLY A 374 24.54 13.51 12.43
CA GLY A 374 25.23 13.05 13.64
C GLY A 374 25.19 11.53 13.83
N ALA A 375 24.22 10.85 13.23
CA ALA A 375 24.06 9.40 13.28
C ALA A 375 24.51 8.68 12.00
N LEU A 376 25.15 9.39 11.09
CA LEU A 376 25.45 8.88 9.76
C LEU A 376 26.31 7.61 9.75
N ASN A 377 27.25 7.49 10.69
CA ASN A 377 28.08 6.29 10.84
C ASN A 377 27.26 5.04 11.21
N ILE A 378 26.16 5.20 11.92
CA ILE A 378 25.24 4.10 12.28
C ILE A 378 24.25 3.83 11.14
N LEU A 379 23.69 4.88 10.57
CA LEU A 379 22.70 4.79 9.49
C LEU A 379 23.27 4.23 8.20
N CYS A 380 24.52 4.60 7.87
CA CYS A 380 25.20 4.17 6.66
C CYS A 380 26.20 3.04 6.96
N SER A 381 25.70 1.93 7.54
CA SER A 381 26.53 0.78 7.92
C SER A 381 27.21 0.09 6.73
N ARG A 382 26.60 0.17 5.54
CA ARG A 382 27.14 -0.44 4.30
C ARG A 382 28.21 0.42 3.62
N GLY A 383 28.47 1.63 4.12
CA GLY A 383 29.42 2.57 3.55
C GLY A 383 28.83 3.45 2.47
N SER A 384 29.54 4.54 2.18
CA SER A 384 29.18 5.51 1.15
C SER A 384 29.77 5.16 -0.22
N THR A 385 29.19 5.72 -1.27
CA THR A 385 29.66 5.61 -2.64
C THR A 385 30.04 6.99 -3.16
N LYS A 386 31.20 7.12 -3.81
CA LYS A 386 31.60 8.35 -4.50
C LYS A 386 31.31 8.26 -5.97
N SER A 387 30.73 9.33 -6.54
CA SER A 387 30.40 9.41 -7.95
C SER A 387 30.54 10.85 -8.45
N LEU A 388 30.94 10.98 -9.70
CA LEU A 388 31.03 12.31 -10.35
C LEU A 388 29.64 12.95 -10.43
N TYR A 389 28.62 12.17 -10.79
CA TYR A 389 27.23 12.59 -10.90
C TYR A 389 26.36 11.82 -9.90
N PRO A 390 25.17 12.34 -9.55
CA PRO A 390 24.29 11.64 -8.62
C PRO A 390 23.90 10.25 -9.12
N LEU A 391 23.84 9.30 -8.20
CA LEU A 391 23.32 7.96 -8.45
C LEU A 391 21.91 7.83 -7.86
N THR A 392 21.05 7.05 -8.51
CA THR A 392 19.70 6.77 -8.01
C THR A 392 19.74 5.83 -6.81
N PHE A 393 18.62 5.71 -6.11
CA PHE A 393 18.46 4.74 -5.02
C PHE A 393 18.87 3.33 -5.44
N ILE A 394 18.38 2.89 -6.61
CA ILE A 394 18.67 1.54 -7.12
C ILE A 394 20.15 1.33 -7.35
N GLN A 395 20.85 2.34 -7.88
CA GLN A 395 22.28 2.25 -8.17
C GLN A 395 23.11 2.11 -6.89
N VAL A 396 22.61 2.59 -5.75
CA VAL A 396 23.27 2.41 -4.44
C VAL A 396 22.62 1.30 -3.61
N LYS A 397 21.77 0.46 -4.23
CA LYS A 397 21.09 -0.69 -3.60
C LYS A 397 20.19 -0.32 -2.42
N GLN A 398 19.59 0.85 -2.48
CA GLN A 398 18.58 1.32 -1.54
C GLN A 398 17.22 1.32 -2.22
N TYR A 399 16.23 0.64 -1.64
CA TYR A 399 14.91 0.54 -2.29
C TYR A 399 13.88 1.48 -1.66
N PHE A 400 13.93 1.68 -0.34
CA PHE A 400 12.98 2.48 0.41
C PHE A 400 13.71 3.50 1.30
N GLY A 401 12.97 4.42 1.87
CA GLY A 401 13.47 5.33 2.91
C GLY A 401 14.25 6.51 2.36
N PHE A 402 15.51 6.60 2.76
CA PHE A 402 16.31 7.82 2.62
C PHE A 402 17.71 7.54 2.10
N VAL A 403 18.20 8.47 1.26
CA VAL A 403 19.61 8.52 0.83
C VAL A 403 20.11 9.94 1.02
N LEU A 404 21.28 10.10 1.64
CA LEU A 404 21.93 11.40 1.79
C LEU A 404 22.94 11.60 0.66
N TYR A 405 22.78 12.72 -0.05
CA TYR A 405 23.70 13.16 -1.12
C TYR A 405 24.49 14.36 -0.63
N ARG A 406 25.81 14.27 -0.68
CA ARG A 406 26.72 15.36 -0.23
C ARG A 406 27.69 15.73 -1.33
N THR A 407 27.81 17.05 -1.57
CA THR A 407 28.89 17.62 -2.37
C THR A 407 29.41 18.91 -1.72
N THR A 408 30.49 19.43 -2.20
CA THR A 408 31.03 20.73 -1.75
C THR A 408 30.68 21.82 -2.75
N LEU A 409 30.47 23.04 -2.25
CA LEU A 409 30.27 24.20 -3.09
C LEU A 409 31.56 24.54 -3.82
N PRO A 410 31.55 24.65 -5.17
CA PRO A 410 32.78 24.89 -5.94
C PRO A 410 33.29 26.32 -5.85
N GLU A 411 32.43 27.28 -5.49
CA GLU A 411 32.79 28.69 -5.33
C GLU A 411 31.90 29.37 -4.30
N ASP A 412 32.10 30.68 -4.08
CA ASP A 412 31.20 31.46 -3.23
C ASP A 412 29.89 31.78 -3.99
N TYR A 413 28.75 31.60 -3.32
CA TYR A 413 27.42 31.89 -3.86
C TYR A 413 26.69 32.90 -2.98
N GLY A 414 26.11 33.92 -3.63
CA GLY A 414 25.29 34.92 -2.97
C GLY A 414 23.81 34.49 -2.85
N ASN A 415 23.02 35.31 -2.17
CA ASN A 415 21.63 35.06 -1.76
C ASN A 415 20.62 34.66 -2.87
N SER A 416 20.93 34.94 -4.11
CA SER A 416 20.00 34.72 -5.22
C SER A 416 20.41 33.55 -6.09
N THR A 417 21.30 32.70 -5.62
CA THR A 417 21.76 31.55 -6.39
C THR A 417 20.78 30.40 -6.28
N ARG A 418 20.31 29.94 -7.44
CA ARG A 418 19.23 28.95 -7.53
C ARG A 418 19.80 27.54 -7.57
N LEU A 419 19.38 26.73 -6.61
CA LEU A 419 19.58 25.28 -6.62
C LEU A 419 18.38 24.63 -7.31
N SER A 420 18.63 23.86 -8.35
CA SER A 420 17.60 23.10 -9.06
C SER A 420 18.20 21.86 -9.74
N SER A 421 17.39 21.08 -10.44
CA SER A 421 17.86 19.96 -11.23
C SER A 421 17.79 20.27 -12.73
N LEU A 422 18.61 19.56 -13.54
CA LEU A 422 18.62 19.69 -14.98
C LEU A 422 18.60 18.28 -15.62
N PRO A 423 17.49 17.88 -16.25
CA PRO A 423 16.21 18.61 -16.40
C PRO A 423 15.48 18.83 -15.07
N PHE A 424 14.49 19.73 -15.09
CA PHE A 424 13.69 20.06 -13.92
C PHE A 424 12.94 18.82 -13.38
N ASN A 425 12.57 18.88 -12.09
CA ASN A 425 11.81 17.82 -11.41
C ASN A 425 12.64 16.54 -11.22
N GLY A 426 13.95 16.68 -11.07
CA GLY A 426 14.87 15.55 -10.88
C GLY A 426 15.03 15.10 -9.43
N VAL A 427 14.34 15.71 -8.49
CA VAL A 427 14.31 15.27 -7.08
C VAL A 427 13.12 14.33 -6.89
N HIS A 428 13.37 13.06 -6.65
CA HIS A 428 12.36 12.03 -6.46
C HIS A 428 12.49 11.38 -5.08
N ASP A 429 11.74 11.87 -4.05
CA ASP A 429 10.55 12.74 -4.21
C ASP A 429 10.69 14.05 -3.45
N ARG A 430 11.41 14.05 -2.31
CA ARG A 430 11.54 15.24 -1.46
C ARG A 430 12.97 15.30 -0.91
N ALA A 431 13.58 16.47 -1.00
CA ALA A 431 14.96 16.69 -0.53
C ALA A 431 15.01 17.78 0.54
N TYR A 432 15.58 17.43 1.68
CA TYR A 432 15.84 18.34 2.79
C TYR A 432 17.26 18.86 2.63
N VAL A 433 17.39 20.16 2.40
CA VAL A 433 18.65 20.80 1.97
C VAL A 433 19.30 21.51 3.13
N ALA A 434 20.58 21.26 3.35
CA ALA A 434 21.40 21.94 4.35
C ALA A 434 22.77 22.30 3.80
N ILE A 435 23.37 23.38 4.32
CA ILE A 435 24.73 23.79 4.04
C ILE A 435 25.49 23.89 5.37
N ASP A 436 26.56 23.11 5.51
CA ASP A 436 27.33 23.00 6.75
C ASP A 436 26.47 22.85 8.00
N GLY A 437 25.43 21.98 7.91
CA GLY A 437 24.52 21.72 9.00
C GLY A 437 23.48 22.81 9.24
N VAL A 438 23.33 23.79 8.36
CA VAL A 438 22.29 24.82 8.45
C VAL A 438 21.19 24.53 7.43
N PRO A 439 19.94 24.27 7.87
CA PRO A 439 18.85 23.99 6.95
C PRO A 439 18.59 25.16 6.01
N GLN A 440 18.39 24.87 4.72
CA GLN A 440 18.12 25.88 3.69
C GLN A 440 16.67 25.87 3.23
N GLY A 441 16.01 24.72 3.27
CA GLY A 441 14.66 24.51 2.79
C GLY A 441 14.46 23.12 2.24
N VAL A 442 13.38 22.96 1.47
CA VAL A 442 12.93 21.66 0.96
C VAL A 442 12.63 21.78 -0.53
N LEU A 443 13.18 20.85 -1.32
CA LEU A 443 12.78 20.61 -2.71
C LEU A 443 11.78 19.47 -2.74
N GLU A 444 10.76 19.56 -3.57
CA GLU A 444 9.74 18.53 -3.69
C GLU A 444 9.30 18.33 -5.13
N ARG A 445 9.30 17.08 -5.56
CA ARG A 445 8.84 16.63 -6.86
C ARG A 445 7.48 17.23 -7.22
N SER A 446 7.40 17.87 -8.38
CA SER A 446 6.18 18.50 -8.93
C SER A 446 5.60 19.66 -8.09
N HIS A 447 6.28 20.11 -7.04
CA HIS A 447 5.84 21.22 -6.18
C HIS A 447 6.87 22.32 -6.04
N VAL A 448 8.04 22.04 -5.48
CA VAL A 448 9.10 23.02 -5.24
C VAL A 448 10.33 22.56 -6.03
N LEU A 449 10.51 23.14 -7.21
CA LEU A 449 11.54 22.69 -8.17
C LEU A 449 12.87 23.42 -8.01
N SER A 450 12.90 24.50 -7.24
CA SER A 450 14.12 25.28 -7.00
C SER A 450 14.11 25.93 -5.63
N LEU A 451 15.30 26.22 -5.13
CA LEU A 451 15.52 26.84 -3.83
C LEU A 451 16.70 27.81 -3.95
N ASN A 452 16.53 29.06 -3.46
CA ASN A 452 17.64 30.01 -3.40
C ASN A 452 18.51 29.71 -2.19
N ILE A 453 19.79 29.52 -2.42
CA ILE A 453 20.76 29.24 -1.37
C ILE A 453 21.99 30.17 -1.48
N GLN A 454 22.70 30.29 -0.39
CA GLN A 454 23.98 30.97 -0.35
C GLN A 454 25.00 30.15 0.45
N GLY A 455 26.24 30.29 0.14
CA GLY A 455 27.31 29.58 0.84
C GLY A 455 28.67 29.92 0.31
N LYS A 456 29.71 29.52 1.04
CA LYS A 456 31.10 29.72 0.69
C LYS A 456 31.69 28.50 -0.02
N ALA A 457 32.69 28.74 -0.85
CA ALA A 457 33.47 27.67 -1.46
C ALA A 457 33.95 26.67 -0.40
N GLY A 458 33.86 25.38 -0.69
CA GLY A 458 34.25 24.31 0.21
C GLY A 458 33.20 23.91 1.27
N ALA A 459 32.11 24.67 1.41
CA ALA A 459 31.00 24.27 2.31
C ALA A 459 30.33 22.99 1.82
N ASN A 460 29.91 22.14 2.76
CA ASN A 460 29.16 20.91 2.44
C ASN A 460 27.72 21.24 2.13
N LEU A 461 27.27 20.85 0.95
CA LEU A 461 25.85 20.87 0.57
C LEU A 461 25.30 19.46 0.73
N ASP A 462 24.31 19.32 1.60
CA ASP A 462 23.62 18.07 1.87
C ASP A 462 22.18 18.11 1.34
N LEU A 463 21.79 17.06 0.61
CA LEU A 463 20.41 16.79 0.23
C LEU A 463 20.03 15.43 0.77
N LEU A 464 19.17 15.41 1.79
CA LEU A 464 18.56 14.17 2.28
C LEU A 464 17.32 13.90 1.45
N VAL A 465 17.38 12.88 0.61
CA VAL A 465 16.29 12.57 -0.33
C VAL A 465 15.44 11.45 0.22
N GLU A 466 14.13 11.71 0.27
CA GLU A 466 13.10 10.77 0.71
C GLU A 466 12.38 10.16 -0.50
N ASN A 467 12.24 8.83 -0.49
CA ASN A 467 11.31 8.10 -1.33
C ASN A 467 9.95 8.11 -0.65
N MET A 468 8.95 8.83 -1.20
CA MET A 468 7.61 8.92 -0.64
C MET A 468 6.63 7.87 -1.18
N GLY A 469 7.12 6.92 -1.97
CA GLY A 469 6.32 5.87 -2.62
C GLY A 469 6.41 5.95 -4.14
N ARG A 470 6.48 4.78 -4.78
CA ARG A 470 6.57 4.69 -6.25
C ARG A 470 5.20 4.68 -6.87
N VAL A 471 5.11 5.34 -8.03
CA VAL A 471 3.89 5.36 -8.85
C VAL A 471 3.41 3.94 -9.10
N ASN A 472 2.11 3.70 -8.84
CA ASN A 472 1.54 2.35 -8.90
C ASN A 472 0.62 2.13 -10.10
N TYR A 473 0.29 3.17 -10.87
CA TYR A 473 -0.67 3.10 -11.96
C TYR A 473 -0.28 4.01 -13.12
N GLY A 474 -0.63 3.60 -14.33
CA GLY A 474 -0.39 4.36 -15.54
C GLY A 474 0.96 4.03 -16.19
N ARG A 475 1.34 4.85 -17.15
CA ARG A 475 2.52 4.63 -18.00
C ARG A 475 3.84 4.74 -17.21
N PHE A 476 3.89 5.57 -16.19
CA PHE A 476 5.14 5.99 -15.53
C PHE A 476 5.43 5.21 -14.24
N ILE A 477 5.19 3.90 -14.26
CA ILE A 477 5.51 3.02 -13.12
C ILE A 477 7.01 2.68 -13.00
N ASN A 478 7.82 2.98 -14.02
CA ASN A 478 9.28 2.96 -13.92
C ASN A 478 9.73 4.16 -13.09
N ASP A 479 9.39 4.19 -11.81
CA ASP A 479 9.57 5.35 -10.96
C ASP A 479 10.88 5.27 -10.17
N SER A 480 11.96 5.75 -10.78
CA SER A 480 13.27 5.83 -10.13
C SER A 480 13.28 6.87 -9.01
N LYS A 481 13.96 6.56 -7.92
CA LYS A 481 14.07 7.42 -6.74
C LYS A 481 15.47 7.98 -6.56
N GLY A 482 15.54 9.11 -5.86
CA GLY A 482 16.78 9.82 -5.56
C GLY A 482 16.96 11.10 -6.37
N LEU A 483 18.19 11.52 -6.54
CA LEU A 483 18.55 12.55 -7.52
C LEU A 483 18.67 11.83 -8.87
N VAL A 484 17.62 11.90 -9.69
CA VAL A 484 17.55 11.16 -10.96
C VAL A 484 18.08 11.95 -12.15
N SER A 485 18.53 13.17 -11.90
CA SER A 485 19.19 14.05 -12.87
C SER A 485 20.25 14.88 -12.18
N ASN A 486 21.07 15.60 -12.96
CA ASN A 486 22.10 16.46 -12.40
C ASN A 486 21.49 17.62 -11.62
N MET A 487 22.15 18.02 -10.54
CA MET A 487 21.81 19.21 -9.80
C MET A 487 22.65 20.39 -10.26
N THR A 488 22.00 21.55 -10.37
CA THR A 488 22.65 22.81 -10.76
C THR A 488 22.56 23.85 -9.66
N LEU A 489 23.62 24.61 -9.50
CA LEU A 489 23.69 25.77 -8.62
C LEU A 489 24.07 26.99 -9.46
N GLY A 490 23.09 27.86 -9.73
CA GLY A 490 23.23 28.84 -10.78
C GLY A 490 23.45 28.18 -12.14
N SER A 491 24.55 28.50 -12.80
CA SER A 491 24.93 27.88 -14.08
C SER A 491 25.84 26.66 -13.94
N HIS A 492 26.27 26.33 -12.73
CA HIS A 492 27.18 25.21 -12.48
C HIS A 492 26.45 23.89 -12.28
N ILE A 493 26.89 22.85 -12.97
CA ILE A 493 26.47 21.47 -12.66
C ILE A 493 27.31 20.99 -11.48
N LEU A 494 26.65 20.61 -10.39
CA LEU A 494 27.29 20.08 -9.21
C LEU A 494 27.82 18.67 -9.46
N THR A 495 29.06 18.40 -9.06
CA THR A 495 29.72 17.12 -9.27
C THR A 495 30.43 16.66 -8.00
N ASN A 496 31.07 15.49 -8.05
CA ASN A 496 31.82 14.90 -6.95
C ASN A 496 30.96 14.63 -5.71
N TRP A 497 29.95 13.84 -5.91
CA TRP A 497 28.99 13.45 -4.86
C TRP A 497 29.52 12.31 -4.00
N THR A 498 29.30 12.40 -2.70
CA THR A 498 29.37 11.27 -1.77
C THR A 498 27.95 10.91 -1.38
N ILE A 499 27.57 9.65 -1.58
CA ILE A 499 26.20 9.18 -1.49
C ILE A 499 26.11 8.14 -0.38
N PHE A 500 25.23 8.39 0.59
CA PHE A 500 25.08 7.59 1.80
C PHE A 500 23.68 6.94 1.81
N PRO A 501 23.57 5.65 1.44
CA PRO A 501 22.32 4.92 1.65
C PRO A 501 22.11 4.72 3.15
N LEU A 502 20.89 5.00 3.64
CA LEU A 502 20.59 4.98 5.07
C LEU A 502 19.68 3.80 5.40
N ASP A 503 20.13 2.95 6.31
CA ASP A 503 19.34 1.85 6.84
C ASP A 503 18.70 2.28 8.16
N THR A 504 17.53 2.93 8.05
CA THR A 504 16.78 3.39 9.21
C THR A 504 16.18 2.24 10.01
N GLU A 505 15.80 1.15 9.36
CA GLU A 505 15.20 0.00 10.03
C GLU A 505 16.18 -0.69 10.97
N GLU A 506 17.39 -0.96 10.49
CA GLU A 506 18.44 -1.59 11.30
C GLU A 506 18.88 -0.65 12.42
N ALA A 507 19.04 0.64 12.15
CA ALA A 507 19.44 1.63 13.14
C ALA A 507 18.42 1.70 14.30
N VAL A 508 17.12 1.74 13.98
CA VAL A 508 16.05 1.79 14.99
C VAL A 508 15.99 0.52 15.82
N ARG A 509 16.14 -0.66 15.22
CA ARG A 509 16.05 -1.94 15.92
C ARG A 509 17.26 -2.24 16.80
N SER A 510 18.47 -1.93 16.33
CA SER A 510 19.70 -2.46 16.93
C SER A 510 20.54 -1.43 17.69
N HIS A 511 20.41 -0.14 17.42
CA HIS A 511 21.41 0.83 17.83
C HIS A 511 20.90 2.04 18.62
N LEU A 512 19.60 2.29 18.72
CA LEU A 512 19.06 3.49 19.37
C LEU A 512 19.35 3.57 20.87
N GLY A 513 19.41 2.44 21.56
CA GLY A 513 19.74 2.39 22.97
C GLY A 513 21.19 2.70 23.31
N SER A 514 22.09 2.64 22.31
CA SER A 514 23.53 2.87 22.51
C SER A 514 23.98 4.30 22.17
N TRP A 515 23.06 5.16 21.71
CA TRP A 515 23.40 6.55 21.37
C TRP A 515 23.47 7.41 22.64
N ALA A 516 24.69 7.68 23.09
CA ALA A 516 24.92 8.54 24.24
C ALA A 516 24.86 10.02 23.83
N GLY A 517 23.96 10.77 24.46
CA GLY A 517 23.95 12.22 24.45
C GLY A 517 23.33 12.88 23.21
N CYS A 518 22.79 14.05 23.43
CA CYS A 518 22.33 14.98 22.41
C CYS A 518 23.56 15.64 21.73
N ASP A 519 23.60 15.68 20.40
CA ASP A 519 24.61 16.41 19.68
C ASP A 519 24.11 17.85 19.45
N ASP A 520 24.47 18.76 20.37
CA ASP A 520 23.99 20.14 20.37
C ASP A 520 24.72 21.07 19.38
N LYS A 521 25.57 20.54 18.51
CA LYS A 521 26.44 21.38 17.65
C LYS A 521 25.69 22.14 16.56
N HIS A 522 24.46 21.77 16.22
CA HIS A 522 23.73 22.35 15.10
C HIS A 522 22.26 22.58 15.46
N CYS A 523 22.03 23.52 16.36
CA CYS A 523 20.72 23.82 16.88
C CYS A 523 20.03 25.03 16.24
N ALA A 524 20.73 25.86 15.46
CA ALA A 524 20.15 27.08 14.92
C ALA A 524 19.15 26.74 13.81
N PRO A 525 17.92 27.32 13.85
CA PRO A 525 16.99 27.20 12.73
C PRO A 525 17.59 27.88 11.49
N GLY A 526 17.34 27.29 10.33
CA GLY A 526 17.68 27.88 9.05
C GLY A 526 16.78 29.07 8.69
N PRO A 527 17.05 29.75 7.55
CA PRO A 527 16.29 30.93 7.12
C PRO A 527 14.80 30.70 6.96
N SER A 528 14.35 29.45 6.83
CA SER A 528 12.96 29.04 6.60
C SER A 528 12.28 28.42 7.83
N ASN A 529 12.87 28.55 9.03
CA ASN A 529 12.44 27.89 10.27
C ASN A 529 12.48 26.35 10.26
N TYR A 530 13.07 25.75 9.24
CA TYR A 530 13.35 24.31 9.24
C TYR A 530 14.49 23.99 10.20
N THR A 531 14.43 22.80 10.80
CA THR A 531 15.54 22.22 11.56
C THR A 531 16.14 21.05 10.79
N LEU A 532 17.32 20.60 11.19
CA LEU A 532 17.90 19.40 10.58
C LEU A 532 17.03 18.18 10.89
N PRO A 533 16.88 17.25 9.94
CA PRO A 533 16.26 15.96 10.23
C PRO A 533 16.93 15.29 11.42
N ALA A 534 16.11 14.86 12.40
CA ALA A 534 16.62 14.32 13.65
C ALA A 534 15.70 13.24 14.23
N PHE A 535 16.34 12.34 15.00
CA PHE A 535 15.63 11.31 15.75
C PHE A 535 15.26 11.82 17.14
N TYR A 536 14.04 11.46 17.56
CA TYR A 536 13.48 11.71 18.88
C TYR A 536 13.04 10.38 19.50
N VAL A 537 13.28 10.20 20.79
CA VAL A 537 12.96 8.96 21.47
C VAL A 537 12.27 9.23 22.81
N GLY A 538 11.40 8.33 23.18
CA GLY A 538 10.73 8.33 24.49
C GLY A 538 10.13 6.97 24.74
N ASN A 539 9.56 6.80 25.94
CA ASN A 539 8.90 5.56 26.29
C ASN A 539 7.68 5.79 27.15
N PHE A 540 6.81 4.80 27.19
CA PHE A 540 5.65 4.77 28.08
C PHE A 540 5.41 3.34 28.55
N SER A 541 4.83 3.20 29.73
CA SER A 541 4.48 1.90 30.31
C SER A 541 2.98 1.69 30.28
N ILE A 542 2.56 0.45 30.08
CA ILE A 542 1.15 0.07 30.15
C ILE A 542 0.73 0.04 31.63
N PRO A 543 -0.38 0.70 32.02
CA PRO A 543 -0.88 0.64 33.40
C PRO A 543 -1.21 -0.79 33.85
N SER A 544 -0.60 -1.26 34.92
CA SER A 544 -0.79 -2.64 35.42
C SER A 544 -2.11 -2.83 36.16
N GLU A 545 -2.66 -1.74 36.68
CA GLU A 545 -3.91 -1.74 37.46
C GLU A 545 -5.17 -1.76 36.60
N ILE A 546 -5.05 -1.53 35.30
CA ILE A 546 -6.17 -1.58 34.36
C ILE A 546 -6.19 -2.94 33.68
N PRO A 547 -7.29 -3.72 33.82
CA PRO A 547 -7.38 -5.02 33.17
C PRO A 547 -7.52 -4.91 31.67
N ASP A 548 -7.22 -6.00 30.97
CA ASP A 548 -7.38 -6.17 29.51
C ASP A 548 -6.49 -5.27 28.65
N LEU A 549 -5.41 -4.70 29.18
CA LEU A 549 -4.40 -4.00 28.41
C LEU A 549 -3.27 -4.96 27.98
N PRO A 550 -2.59 -4.71 26.84
CA PRO A 550 -2.74 -3.54 25.97
C PRO A 550 -3.96 -3.63 25.06
N GLN A 551 -4.44 -2.46 24.64
CA GLN A 551 -5.45 -2.32 23.59
C GLN A 551 -4.90 -1.47 22.45
N ASP A 552 -5.57 -1.51 21.29
CA ASP A 552 -5.24 -0.67 20.16
C ASP A 552 -5.31 0.81 20.56
N THR A 553 -4.51 1.62 19.90
CA THR A 553 -4.49 3.06 20.10
C THR A 553 -4.12 3.76 18.79
N PHE A 554 -4.08 5.08 18.80
CA PHE A 554 -3.63 5.89 17.67
C PHE A 554 -2.60 6.89 18.17
N ILE A 555 -1.54 7.11 17.41
CA ILE A 555 -0.54 8.13 17.75
C ILE A 555 -0.82 9.41 16.97
N GLN A 556 -0.87 10.53 17.70
CA GLN A 556 -1.09 11.87 17.18
C GLN A 556 0.17 12.71 17.38
N PHE A 557 0.42 13.64 16.45
CA PHE A 557 1.64 14.44 16.40
C PHE A 557 1.34 15.94 16.48
N PRO A 558 0.85 16.48 17.61
CA PRO A 558 0.53 17.90 17.72
C PRO A 558 1.77 18.78 17.55
N GLY A 559 1.76 19.64 16.53
CA GLY A 559 2.85 20.57 16.25
C GLY A 559 4.07 19.96 15.53
N TRP A 560 4.11 18.66 15.31
CA TRP A 560 5.11 18.02 14.45
C TRP A 560 4.78 18.28 12.98
N THR A 561 5.76 18.13 12.10
CA THR A 561 5.57 18.50 10.69
C THR A 561 5.46 17.28 9.78
N LYS A 562 6.53 16.50 9.63
CA LYS A 562 6.55 15.36 8.71
C LYS A 562 7.66 14.40 9.12
N GLY A 563 7.38 13.12 9.07
CA GLY A 563 8.41 12.14 9.36
C GLY A 563 7.95 10.70 9.36
N GLN A 564 8.64 9.90 10.13
CA GLN A 564 8.45 8.47 10.25
C GLN A 564 8.41 8.09 11.74
N VAL A 565 7.63 7.06 12.09
CA VAL A 565 7.48 6.65 13.49
C VAL A 565 7.57 5.13 13.64
N TRP A 566 8.26 4.71 14.70
CA TRP A 566 8.39 3.31 15.12
C TRP A 566 7.95 3.18 16.58
N ILE A 567 7.28 2.08 16.92
CA ILE A 567 7.04 1.67 18.32
C ILE A 567 7.61 0.27 18.49
N ASN A 568 8.49 0.09 19.45
CA ASN A 568 9.16 -1.17 19.72
C ASN A 568 9.83 -1.77 18.45
N GLY A 569 10.41 -0.90 17.63
CA GLY A 569 11.04 -1.28 16.38
C GLY A 569 10.09 -1.57 15.21
N PHE A 570 8.79 -1.53 15.44
CA PHE A 570 7.79 -1.71 14.38
C PHE A 570 7.54 -0.38 13.67
N ASN A 571 7.72 -0.35 12.37
CA ASN A 571 7.55 0.84 11.55
C ASN A 571 6.05 1.06 11.25
N LEU A 572 5.45 2.06 11.92
CA LEU A 572 4.04 2.39 11.75
C LEU A 572 3.73 3.11 10.44
N GLY A 573 4.71 3.79 9.86
CA GLY A 573 4.52 4.56 8.64
C GLY A 573 4.92 6.02 8.77
N ARG A 574 4.55 6.80 7.74
CA ARG A 574 4.77 8.24 7.67
C ARG A 574 3.67 8.99 8.39
N TYR A 575 4.03 10.07 9.07
CA TYR A 575 3.10 11.09 9.53
C TYR A 575 3.36 12.40 8.78
N TRP A 576 2.32 13.15 8.49
CA TRP A 576 2.41 14.46 7.82
C TRP A 576 1.23 15.36 8.22
N PRO A 577 1.08 15.68 9.52
CA PRO A 577 -0.07 16.45 9.98
C PRO A 577 -0.15 17.85 9.38
N ALA A 578 0.99 18.43 8.97
CA ALA A 578 1.01 19.73 8.28
C ALA A 578 0.23 19.71 6.95
N ARG A 579 0.07 18.56 6.31
CA ARG A 579 -0.72 18.41 5.08
C ARG A 579 -2.05 17.70 5.29
N GLY A 580 -2.10 16.72 6.19
CA GLY A 580 -3.29 15.89 6.30
C GLY A 580 -3.62 15.11 5.01
N PRO A 581 -4.81 14.47 4.90
CA PRO A 581 -5.93 14.50 5.85
C PRO A 581 -5.72 13.59 7.08
N GLN A 582 -4.76 12.68 7.03
CA GLN A 582 -4.45 11.77 8.13
C GLN A 582 -3.66 12.49 9.22
N MET A 583 -4.23 12.56 10.42
CA MET A 583 -3.60 13.21 11.58
C MET A 583 -3.10 12.20 12.59
N THR A 584 -3.69 11.03 12.67
CA THR A 584 -3.32 9.95 13.59
C THR A 584 -2.88 8.72 12.81
N LEU A 585 -1.94 7.95 13.37
CA LEU A 585 -1.56 6.65 12.82
C LEU A 585 -2.06 5.53 13.74
N PHE A 586 -2.58 4.46 13.13
CA PHE A 586 -3.03 3.28 13.85
C PHE A 586 -1.86 2.58 14.53
N VAL A 587 -2.02 2.27 15.82
CA VAL A 587 -1.06 1.52 16.64
C VAL A 587 -1.71 0.21 17.06
N PRO A 588 -1.35 -0.90 16.40
CA PRO A 588 -1.91 -2.21 16.74
C PRO A 588 -1.38 -2.72 18.09
N LYS A 589 -2.27 -3.25 18.91
CA LYS A 589 -1.91 -3.67 20.27
C LYS A 589 -0.85 -4.77 20.35
N HIS A 590 -0.73 -5.59 19.32
CA HIS A 590 0.22 -6.71 19.33
C HIS A 590 1.69 -6.27 19.37
N ILE A 591 1.99 -5.02 18.98
CA ILE A 591 3.35 -4.48 19.07
C ILE A 591 3.68 -3.92 20.45
N LEU A 592 2.69 -3.78 21.33
CA LEU A 592 2.85 -3.25 22.68
C LEU A 592 3.16 -4.38 23.66
N THR A 593 3.90 -4.04 24.71
CA THR A 593 4.28 -4.99 25.78
C THR A 593 3.93 -4.44 27.16
N THR A 594 3.59 -5.35 28.09
CA THR A 594 3.38 -5.03 29.49
C THR A 594 4.60 -5.31 30.36
N SER A 595 5.59 -6.05 29.83
CA SER A 595 6.76 -6.54 30.61
C SER A 595 7.90 -5.52 30.68
N ALA A 596 7.87 -4.48 29.86
CA ALA A 596 8.90 -3.44 29.77
C ALA A 596 8.28 -2.14 29.25
N PRO A 597 8.96 -0.99 29.38
CA PRO A 597 8.51 0.24 28.73
C PRO A 597 8.47 0.07 27.21
N ASN A 598 7.44 0.67 26.59
CA ASN A 598 7.30 0.70 25.13
C ASN A 598 8.06 1.89 24.56
N ASN A 599 8.94 1.64 23.60
CA ASN A 599 9.80 2.66 23.02
C ASN A 599 9.14 3.30 21.80
N ILE A 600 9.06 4.62 21.77
CA ILE A 600 8.65 5.39 20.59
C ILE A 600 9.91 6.04 20.00
N THR A 601 10.09 5.85 18.71
CA THR A 601 11.15 6.51 17.93
C THR A 601 10.50 7.30 16.80
N VAL A 602 10.87 8.57 16.68
CA VAL A 602 10.36 9.46 15.64
C VAL A 602 11.55 10.04 14.88
N LEU A 603 11.48 9.99 13.54
CA LEU A 603 12.36 10.75 12.68
C LEU A 603 11.59 11.96 12.16
N GLU A 604 11.83 13.14 12.72
CA GLU A 604 11.24 14.40 12.25
C GLU A 604 12.14 15.01 11.16
N LEU A 605 11.56 15.30 10.02
CA LEU A 605 12.31 15.75 8.83
C LEU A 605 12.37 17.27 8.70
N GLU A 606 11.46 18.00 9.36
CA GLU A 606 11.35 19.45 9.16
C GLU A 606 11.42 20.25 10.44
N ARG A 607 10.46 20.11 11.35
CA ARG A 607 10.43 20.85 12.60
C ARG A 607 9.57 20.16 13.65
N ALA A 608 10.18 19.92 14.82
CA ALA A 608 9.48 19.44 16.00
C ALA A 608 8.86 20.62 16.80
N PRO A 609 7.83 20.39 17.64
CA PRO A 609 7.17 21.47 18.36
C PRO A 609 8.01 22.11 19.47
N CYS A 610 9.04 21.45 19.96
CA CYS A 610 9.86 21.88 21.10
C CYS A 610 11.10 22.72 20.71
N GLY A 611 11.18 23.17 19.45
CA GLY A 611 12.34 23.95 19.00
C GLY A 611 13.57 23.08 18.72
N SER A 612 14.65 23.72 18.30
CA SER A 612 15.86 23.03 17.83
C SER A 612 16.91 22.81 18.90
N CYS A 613 16.85 23.54 20.01
CA CYS A 613 17.89 23.57 21.03
C CYS A 613 17.30 23.62 22.43
N GLY A 614 17.88 22.82 23.31
CA GLY A 614 17.56 22.82 24.73
C GLY A 614 17.04 21.49 25.25
N PRO A 615 16.90 21.38 26.57
CA PRO A 615 16.42 20.17 27.22
C PRO A 615 14.90 20.02 27.14
N GLU A 616 14.20 20.87 26.38
CA GLU A 616 12.75 20.80 26.24
C GLU A 616 12.31 19.48 25.63
N LEU A 617 11.29 18.88 26.23
CA LEU A 617 10.70 17.65 25.73
C LEU A 617 9.55 17.98 24.79
N CYS A 618 9.55 17.32 23.63
CA CYS A 618 8.40 17.29 22.74
C CYS A 618 7.42 16.24 23.19
N ALA A 619 6.16 16.37 22.83
CA ALA A 619 5.15 15.37 23.14
C ALA A 619 4.47 14.85 21.88
N VAL A 620 4.27 13.55 21.84
CA VAL A 620 3.26 12.88 21.02
C VAL A 620 2.13 12.44 21.92
N GLU A 621 0.98 12.09 21.37
CA GLU A 621 -0.19 11.69 22.17
C GLU A 621 -0.78 10.40 21.63
N LEU A 622 -1.03 9.45 22.53
CA LEU A 622 -1.71 8.20 22.23
C LEU A 622 -3.19 8.36 22.59
N VAL A 623 -4.05 8.33 21.57
CA VAL A 623 -5.48 8.65 21.67
C VAL A 623 -6.32 7.45 21.27
N ASP A 624 -7.59 7.45 21.69
CA ASP A 624 -8.52 6.33 21.43
C ASP A 624 -9.44 6.54 20.22
N GLN A 625 -9.31 7.68 19.52
CA GLN A 625 -10.09 8.01 18.34
C GLN A 625 -9.16 8.39 17.18
N PRO A 626 -9.39 7.85 15.96
CA PRO A 626 -8.63 8.28 14.79
C PRO A 626 -9.08 9.62 14.26
N VAL A 627 -8.17 10.35 13.62
CA VAL A 627 -8.46 11.57 12.86
C VAL A 627 -7.82 11.42 11.48
N ILE A 628 -8.61 11.09 10.48
CA ILE A 628 -8.16 10.87 9.10
C ILE A 628 -8.88 11.76 8.07
N GLY A 629 -9.82 12.58 8.50
CA GLY A 629 -10.60 13.49 7.66
C GLY A 629 -10.45 14.96 8.05
N ALA A 630 -9.28 15.36 8.58
CA ALA A 630 -9.04 16.75 8.96
C ALA A 630 -9.01 17.68 7.73
N PRO A 631 -9.36 18.97 7.88
CA PRO A 631 -9.22 19.94 6.80
C PRO A 631 -7.77 20.03 6.34
N VAL A 632 -7.55 20.02 5.03
CA VAL A 632 -6.22 20.14 4.44
C VAL A 632 -5.81 21.62 4.33
N THR A 633 -4.51 21.90 4.55
CA THR A 633 -3.96 23.26 4.52
C THR A 633 -3.56 23.72 3.12
N HIS A 634 -3.52 22.81 2.15
CA HIS A 634 -3.21 23.09 0.74
C HIS A 634 -4.44 22.85 -0.12
N THR A 635 -4.71 23.80 -1.04
CA THR A 635 -5.73 23.58 -2.07
C THR A 635 -5.34 22.41 -2.95
N PRO A 636 -6.23 21.41 -3.16
CA PRO A 636 -5.99 20.35 -4.11
C PRO A 636 -5.69 20.94 -5.49
N ARG A 637 -4.75 20.33 -6.22
CA ARG A 637 -4.56 20.71 -7.63
C ARG A 637 -5.85 20.43 -8.39
N PRO A 638 -6.39 21.42 -9.14
CA PRO A 638 -7.54 21.14 -9.99
C PRO A 638 -7.18 20.00 -10.95
N GLY A 639 -7.96 18.95 -10.95
CA GLY A 639 -7.84 17.84 -11.90
C GLY A 639 -7.17 16.56 -11.44
N SER A 640 -6.51 16.50 -10.27
CA SER A 640 -5.87 15.26 -9.85
C SER A 640 -6.87 14.13 -9.56
N SER A 641 -7.98 14.46 -8.94
CA SER A 641 -9.07 13.53 -8.67
C SER A 641 -9.85 13.13 -9.93
N HIS A 642 -10.05 14.07 -10.85
CA HIS A 642 -10.70 13.80 -12.14
C HIS A 642 -9.89 12.83 -13.01
N LEU A 643 -8.58 13.08 -13.13
CA LEU A 643 -7.69 12.23 -13.92
C LEU A 643 -7.65 10.79 -13.40
N MET A 644 -7.72 10.60 -12.09
CA MET A 644 -7.74 9.25 -11.52
C MET A 644 -9.08 8.55 -11.68
N ALA A 645 -10.18 9.27 -11.51
CA ALA A 645 -11.51 8.75 -11.75
C ALA A 645 -11.69 8.37 -13.23
N GLU A 646 -11.20 9.21 -14.15
CA GLU A 646 -11.19 8.90 -15.58
C GLU A 646 -10.27 7.74 -15.93
N GLN A 647 -9.09 7.66 -15.32
CA GLN A 647 -8.13 6.59 -15.58
C GLN A 647 -8.61 5.22 -15.11
N ARG A 648 -9.45 5.16 -14.08
CA ARG A 648 -10.05 3.92 -13.60
C ARG A 648 -11.47 3.67 -14.11
N GLY A 649 -11.95 4.46 -15.06
CA GLY A 649 -13.30 4.29 -15.60
C GLY A 649 -14.42 4.65 -14.63
N MET A 650 -14.12 5.41 -13.59
CA MET A 650 -15.12 5.94 -12.66
C MET A 650 -15.70 7.25 -13.20
N THR A 651 -17.01 7.40 -13.09
CA THR A 651 -17.63 8.72 -13.15
C THR A 651 -17.29 9.45 -11.85
N ASP A 652 -16.92 10.71 -11.97
CA ASP A 652 -16.55 11.58 -10.85
C ASP A 652 -17.60 11.51 -9.73
N PRO A 653 -17.29 11.06 -8.53
CA PRO A 653 -18.25 11.04 -7.43
C PRO A 653 -18.60 12.43 -6.89
N SER A 654 -17.87 13.49 -7.32
CA SER A 654 -18.15 14.88 -6.93
C SER A 654 -19.20 15.58 -7.83
N GLY A 655 -19.73 14.88 -8.81
CA GLY A 655 -20.75 15.38 -9.75
C GLY A 655 -22.18 15.34 -9.24
N PHE A 656 -22.40 15.23 -7.91
CA PHE A 656 -23.75 15.34 -7.32
C PHE A 656 -23.73 16.05 -5.99
#